data_6325c25a22b7b4a1efb5ec7ae04d3466
#
_entry.id   6325c25a22b7b4a1efb5ec7ae04d3466
#
_cell.length_a   1.000
_cell.length_b   1.000
_cell.length_c   1.000
_cell.angle_alpha   90.00
_cell.angle_beta   90.00
_cell.angle_gamma   90.00
#
_symmetry.space_group_name_H-M   'P 1'
#
loop_
_entity.id
_entity.type
_entity.pdbx_description
1 polymer ?
#
loop_
_entity_poly.entity_id
_entity_poly.type
_entity_poly.pdbx_seq_one_letter_code
_entity_poly.pdbx_strand_id
1 'polypeptide(L)'
;MLNPQQNKKLLQKLSHCLEVFEPYLFEPQGKLDYRMFETREHLRAVPPDECFHAPVPHWGGPWQTCWFKGRYQPSEQLAGRALYLMPRVGGYEAMLWVDGMPKGTFATKIVVTRHGNHYCDMLCAQADPARSMDVALEFYAGHPVPGRAPFEPDGPLGGEDAESFSFQAQDILICTKNQLVADFLFDLRVLLQLAEMLDENSFRRAGVLNTLAQVHRTLYLSPQAVDRETWLESLRAARAVMAPALACRNGDSAPRAALLGHSHMDTAWLWPTAETVRKNARTIANQLSLMEQYPEYRFLQSASCHTAWMQREYPALFERMREAVAQGRYEMNGAVWVECDCNLVGGEALIRQFLWGQRYTRDTFGVLSDCFWLPDTFGYSAAIPQIMRGFGVKYFLTTKLAWNDTNTFPYETFTWRGIDGTDVLAHFFVMDTWPDPRGLLERVNGVGYRDCLHNKQVSRQRLIAFGYGDGGGGPQFEMIETARRLADLEGCPRVRYSSASKFMQSLEAEGREFPEYRGELYLELHRGTLTGRQQIKKNNRMAETALHDLELVTVLAAVHSGAPACGAACRPLWETLLVNQFHDILPGSCIPEAHDESLRQTTALLEEAGRRLDAKLRPEQMGGVLNPLGLRGRIPFICP
;
A
#
# COMPACT_ATOMS: atom_id res chain seq x y z
N MET A 1 43.44 7.79 -14.01
CA MET A 1 42.30 6.83 -14.08
C MET A 1 42.41 5.94 -12.85
N LEU A 2 41.33 5.75 -12.11
CA LEU A 2 41.31 4.87 -10.94
C LEU A 2 41.23 3.41 -11.38
N ASN A 3 41.93 2.51 -10.70
CA ASN A 3 41.81 1.07 -10.92
C ASN A 3 40.55 0.51 -10.25
N PRO A 4 40.15 -0.74 -10.51
CA PRO A 4 38.89 -1.33 -9.96
C PRO A 4 38.81 -1.26 -8.42
N GLN A 5 39.93 -1.51 -7.71
CA GLN A 5 39.97 -1.44 -6.25
C GLN A 5 39.80 0.00 -5.74
N GLN A 6 40.42 0.97 -6.43
CA GLN A 6 40.25 2.38 -6.11
C GLN A 6 38.82 2.86 -6.37
N ASN A 7 38.21 2.41 -7.47
CA ASN A 7 36.78 2.69 -7.75
C ASN A 7 35.88 2.14 -6.64
N LYS A 8 36.09 0.90 -6.20
CA LYS A 8 35.33 0.32 -5.09
C LYS A 8 35.46 1.17 -3.81
N LYS A 9 36.67 1.58 -3.45
CA LYS A 9 36.93 2.46 -2.29
C LYS A 9 36.28 3.84 -2.45
N LEU A 10 36.27 4.39 -3.67
CA LEU A 10 35.62 5.66 -3.97
C LEU A 10 34.11 5.57 -3.73
N LEU A 11 33.44 4.54 -4.29
CA LEU A 11 32.01 4.32 -4.09
C LEU A 11 31.67 4.16 -2.62
N GLN A 12 32.44 3.35 -1.86
CA GLN A 12 32.23 3.19 -0.42
C GLN A 12 32.35 4.52 0.35
N LYS A 13 33.33 5.37 0.04
CA LYS A 13 33.49 6.68 0.68
C LYS A 13 32.32 7.61 0.38
N LEU A 14 31.88 7.66 -0.87
CA LEU A 14 30.74 8.50 -1.27
C LEU A 14 29.41 7.96 -0.74
N SER A 15 29.25 6.64 -0.66
CA SER A 15 28.09 6.05 0.02
C SER A 15 28.04 6.44 1.50
N HIS A 16 29.19 6.42 2.19
CA HIS A 16 29.27 6.89 3.58
C HIS A 16 28.96 8.39 3.72
N CYS A 17 29.22 9.21 2.70
CA CYS A 17 28.80 10.62 2.72
C CYS A 17 27.29 10.78 2.80
N LEU A 18 26.50 9.87 2.19
CA LEU A 18 25.04 9.92 2.31
C LEU A 18 24.61 9.82 3.77
N GLU A 19 25.19 8.88 4.52
CA GLU A 19 24.90 8.67 5.96
C GLU A 19 25.34 9.88 6.80
N VAL A 20 26.52 10.42 6.54
CA VAL A 20 27.07 11.55 7.29
C VAL A 20 26.30 12.84 7.04
N PHE A 21 25.77 13.03 5.82
CA PHE A 21 25.09 14.29 5.42
C PHE A 21 23.57 14.24 5.63
N GLU A 22 22.97 13.06 5.72
CA GLU A 22 21.52 12.90 5.94
C GLU A 22 20.99 13.66 7.17
N PRO A 23 21.70 13.72 8.33
CA PRO A 23 21.26 14.50 9.49
C PRO A 23 21.10 16.00 9.23
N TYR A 24 21.73 16.55 8.17
CA TYR A 24 21.62 17.97 7.79
C TYR A 24 20.47 18.24 6.81
N LEU A 25 19.72 17.21 6.41
CA LEU A 25 18.57 17.33 5.52
C LEU A 25 17.44 18.13 6.16
N PHE A 26 17.17 17.86 7.43
CA PHE A 26 16.20 18.60 8.23
C PHE A 26 16.88 19.33 9.36
N GLU A 27 16.76 20.66 9.37
CA GLU A 27 17.40 21.54 10.34
C GLU A 27 16.43 21.92 11.46
N PRO A 28 16.70 21.52 12.72
CA PRO A 28 15.85 21.90 13.84
C PRO A 28 15.75 23.42 14.02
N GLN A 29 14.51 23.91 14.14
CA GLN A 29 14.19 25.31 14.38
C GLN A 29 13.55 25.53 15.75
N GLY A 30 13.09 24.46 16.39
CA GLY A 30 12.44 24.48 17.68
C GLY A 30 11.93 23.11 18.07
N LYS A 31 11.16 23.07 19.14
CA LYS A 31 10.52 21.86 19.66
C LYS A 31 9.04 22.12 19.92
N LEU A 32 8.25 21.07 19.85
CA LEU A 32 6.88 21.08 20.32
C LEU A 32 6.89 20.70 21.81
N ASP A 33 6.43 21.60 22.66
CA ASP A 33 6.08 21.26 24.04
C ASP A 33 4.79 20.48 24.05
N TYR A 34 4.78 19.30 24.68
CA TYR A 34 3.65 18.38 24.60
C TYR A 34 3.21 17.86 25.96
N ARG A 35 1.97 17.39 26.01
CA ARG A 35 1.39 16.55 27.05
C ARG A 35 1.11 15.18 26.47
N MET A 36 0.93 14.17 27.30
CA MET A 36 0.76 12.77 26.92
C MET A 36 -0.57 12.20 27.41
N PHE A 37 -1.10 11.23 26.64
CA PHE A 37 -2.24 10.42 27.04
C PHE A 37 -2.10 9.02 26.43
N GLU A 38 -2.14 7.99 27.28
CA GLU A 38 -2.03 6.59 26.87
C GLU A 38 -3.39 5.89 26.94
N THR A 39 -3.69 5.07 25.92
CA THR A 39 -4.95 4.31 25.83
C THR A 39 -4.78 3.04 25.01
N ARG A 40 -5.66 2.06 25.22
CA ARG A 40 -5.84 0.91 24.32
C ARG A 40 -7.07 1.05 23.42
N GLU A 41 -7.82 2.11 23.59
CA GLU A 41 -8.98 2.40 22.76
C GLU A 41 -8.55 2.96 21.40
N HIS A 42 -9.22 2.55 20.34
CA HIS A 42 -9.00 3.04 19.00
C HIS A 42 -9.83 4.33 18.77
N LEU A 43 -9.29 5.45 19.19
CA LEU A 43 -9.94 6.75 19.03
C LEU A 43 -9.91 7.18 17.56
N ARG A 44 -10.93 7.95 17.14
CA ARG A 44 -11.09 8.45 15.77
C ARG A 44 -10.95 9.96 15.67
N ALA A 45 -10.61 10.59 16.76
CA ALA A 45 -10.38 12.02 16.89
C ALA A 45 -9.38 12.29 18.02
N VAL A 46 -8.79 13.48 18.00
CA VAL A 46 -7.89 13.91 19.08
C VAL A 46 -8.65 13.94 20.41
N PRO A 47 -8.13 13.29 21.46
CA PRO A 47 -8.76 13.31 22.78
C PRO A 47 -8.92 14.72 23.35
N PRO A 48 -9.92 14.96 24.21
CA PRO A 48 -10.10 16.23 24.90
C PRO A 48 -8.94 16.51 25.86
N ASP A 49 -8.73 17.79 26.19
CA ASP A 49 -7.54 18.27 26.93
C ASP A 49 -7.40 17.70 28.33
N GLU A 50 -8.49 17.38 28.98
CA GLU A 50 -8.53 16.78 30.32
C GLU A 50 -7.94 15.35 30.37
N CYS A 51 -7.83 14.66 29.26
CA CYS A 51 -7.20 13.36 29.18
C CYS A 51 -5.66 13.44 29.31
N PHE A 52 -5.07 14.58 29.00
CA PHE A 52 -3.63 14.72 28.87
C PHE A 52 -2.94 15.12 30.18
N HIS A 53 -1.86 14.45 30.50
CA HIS A 53 -0.99 14.72 31.65
C HIS A 53 0.41 15.20 31.23
N ALA A 54 1.22 15.63 32.21
CA ALA A 54 2.61 16.02 31.95
C ALA A 54 3.43 14.84 31.37
N PRO A 55 4.44 15.11 30.54
CA PRO A 55 5.26 14.06 29.95
C PRO A 55 5.93 13.16 30.98
N VAL A 56 5.96 11.86 30.68
CA VAL A 56 6.74 10.87 31.41
C VAL A 56 7.86 10.33 30.52
N PRO A 57 8.99 9.84 31.10
CA PRO A 57 10.15 9.44 30.30
C PRO A 57 9.90 8.24 29.37
N HIS A 58 9.01 7.33 29.76
CA HIS A 58 8.70 6.10 29.03
C HIS A 58 7.19 5.94 28.85
N TRP A 59 6.82 5.31 27.76
CA TRP A 59 5.45 4.98 27.41
C TRP A 59 5.40 3.66 26.62
N GLY A 60 4.23 3.11 26.45
CA GLY A 60 3.99 1.96 25.60
C GLY A 60 3.59 0.71 26.37
N GLY A 61 3.54 -0.37 25.66
CA GLY A 61 3.05 -1.69 26.04
C GLY A 61 2.31 -2.32 24.87
N PRO A 62 2.14 -3.64 24.84
CA PRO A 62 1.41 -4.31 23.78
C PRO A 62 0.01 -3.73 23.59
N TRP A 63 -0.35 -3.43 22.33
CA TRP A 63 -1.65 -2.87 21.94
C TRP A 63 -1.93 -1.45 22.45
N GLN A 64 -0.93 -0.75 22.93
CA GLN A 64 -1.09 0.59 23.50
C GLN A 64 -0.85 1.67 22.46
N THR A 65 -1.58 2.76 22.58
CA THR A 65 -1.43 3.99 21.81
C THR A 65 -1.11 5.12 22.77
N CYS A 66 -0.13 5.95 22.44
CA CYS A 66 0.16 7.18 23.16
C CYS A 66 -0.10 8.39 22.24
N TRP A 67 -0.87 9.32 22.76
CA TRP A 67 -1.10 10.62 22.16
C TRP A 67 -0.15 11.64 22.75
N PHE A 68 0.53 12.41 21.88
CA PHE A 68 1.37 13.54 22.22
C PHE A 68 0.70 14.79 21.67
N LYS A 69 0.29 15.72 22.53
CA LYS A 69 -0.47 16.91 22.12
C LYS A 69 0.19 18.18 22.61
N GLY A 70 0.35 19.16 21.73
CA GLY A 70 0.89 20.48 22.02
C GLY A 70 0.35 21.54 21.09
N ARG A 71 0.76 22.76 21.35
CA ARG A 71 0.43 23.91 20.50
C ARG A 71 1.73 24.54 20.01
N TYR A 72 1.79 24.87 18.74
CA TYR A 72 2.96 25.48 18.13
C TYR A 72 2.59 26.76 17.38
N GLN A 73 3.34 27.82 17.63
CA GLN A 73 3.26 29.07 16.90
C GLN A 73 4.62 29.35 16.27
N PRO A 74 4.69 29.48 14.91
CA PRO A 74 5.94 29.81 14.23
C PRO A 74 6.47 31.19 14.64
N SER A 75 7.79 31.33 14.73
CA SER A 75 8.41 32.63 14.89
C SER A 75 8.41 33.44 13.58
N GLU A 76 8.57 34.76 13.67
CA GLU A 76 8.70 35.66 12.51
C GLU A 76 9.81 35.22 11.52
N GLN A 77 10.90 34.63 12.01
CA GLN A 77 12.01 34.14 11.20
C GLN A 77 11.63 32.95 10.30
N LEU A 78 10.53 32.27 10.62
CA LEU A 78 10.03 31.10 9.90
C LEU A 78 8.89 31.46 8.92
N ALA A 79 8.48 32.73 8.87
CA ALA A 79 7.37 33.18 8.02
C ALA A 79 7.53 32.71 6.57
N GLY A 80 6.48 32.12 6.01
CA GLY A 80 6.44 31.61 4.64
C GLY A 80 7.24 30.33 4.36
N ARG A 81 7.98 29.81 5.34
CA ARG A 81 8.76 28.56 5.17
C ARG A 81 7.90 27.32 5.41
N ALA A 82 8.18 26.24 4.69
CA ALA A 82 7.62 24.93 5.00
C ALA A 82 8.24 24.39 6.29
N LEU A 83 7.38 23.92 7.20
CA LEU A 83 7.78 23.30 8.45
C LEU A 83 7.49 21.81 8.45
N TYR A 84 8.36 21.06 9.07
CA TYR A 84 8.28 19.62 9.21
C TYR A 84 8.36 19.23 10.68
N LEU A 85 7.68 18.14 11.04
CA LEU A 85 7.77 17.49 12.35
C LEU A 85 8.69 16.27 12.25
N MET A 86 9.60 16.17 13.23
CA MET A 86 10.46 15.00 13.42
C MET A 86 10.33 14.53 14.86
N PRO A 87 9.42 13.59 15.15
CA PRO A 87 9.25 13.06 16.50
C PRO A 87 10.36 12.05 16.84
N ARG A 88 10.89 12.17 18.04
CA ARG A 88 11.86 11.23 18.65
C ARG A 88 11.27 10.62 19.92
N VAL A 89 10.09 10.01 19.77
CA VAL A 89 9.32 9.47 20.90
C VAL A 89 9.20 7.95 20.86
N GLY A 90 9.78 7.30 19.85
CA GLY A 90 9.65 5.86 19.63
C GLY A 90 8.29 5.48 19.02
N GLY A 91 7.89 4.22 19.16
CA GLY A 91 6.68 3.67 18.57
C GLY A 91 6.88 3.13 17.16
N TYR A 92 5.88 2.43 16.62
CA TYR A 92 5.96 1.80 15.31
C TYR A 92 5.34 2.66 14.21
N GLU A 93 4.12 3.11 14.43
CA GLU A 93 3.35 3.88 13.45
C GLU A 93 2.61 5.00 14.16
N ALA A 94 2.47 6.14 13.48
CA ALA A 94 1.74 7.26 14.03
C ALA A 94 0.98 8.05 12.99
N MET A 95 -0.09 8.71 13.41
CA MET A 95 -0.79 9.71 12.61
C MET A 95 -0.52 11.10 13.16
N LEU A 96 -0.20 12.04 12.26
CA LEU A 96 -0.12 13.45 12.54
C LEU A 96 -1.51 14.08 12.40
N TRP A 97 -1.91 14.82 13.42
CA TRP A 97 -3.11 15.64 13.45
C TRP A 97 -2.74 17.11 13.59
N VAL A 98 -3.31 17.95 12.75
CA VAL A 98 -3.14 19.40 12.82
C VAL A 98 -4.52 20.05 12.84
N ASP A 99 -4.77 20.86 13.87
CA ASP A 99 -6.07 21.51 14.09
C ASP A 99 -7.25 20.51 14.05
N GLY A 100 -7.04 19.33 14.66
CA GLY A 100 -8.02 18.24 14.73
C GLY A 100 -8.20 17.42 13.44
N MET A 101 -7.40 17.69 12.40
CA MET A 101 -7.49 17.00 11.09
C MET A 101 -6.32 16.04 10.88
N PRO A 102 -6.56 14.79 10.39
CA PRO A 102 -5.50 13.88 9.99
C PRO A 102 -4.69 14.51 8.83
N LYS A 103 -3.38 14.68 9.03
CA LYS A 103 -2.52 15.39 8.08
C LYS A 103 -1.47 14.53 7.43
N GLY A 104 -0.81 13.66 8.17
CA GLY A 104 0.30 12.85 7.70
C GLY A 104 0.58 11.65 8.60
N THR A 105 1.73 11.00 8.41
CA THR A 105 2.09 9.80 9.17
C THR A 105 3.56 9.79 9.59
N PHE A 106 3.84 9.00 10.61
CA PHE A 106 5.19 8.59 10.95
C PHE A 106 5.22 7.06 11.08
N ALA A 107 6.31 6.45 10.65
CA ALA A 107 6.56 5.04 10.82
C ALA A 107 8.06 4.83 11.02
N THR A 108 8.48 4.41 12.20
CA THR A 108 9.89 4.17 12.49
C THR A 108 10.30 2.74 12.16
N LYS A 109 9.33 1.83 12.21
CA LYS A 109 9.46 0.44 11.76
C LYS A 109 8.11 -0.04 11.30
N ILE A 110 8.08 -0.81 10.24
CA ILE A 110 6.95 -1.61 9.87
C ILE A 110 7.28 -3.07 10.06
N VAL A 111 6.29 -3.71 10.56
CA VAL A 111 6.03 -5.07 10.81
C VAL A 111 6.65 -5.94 9.76
N VAL A 112 7.51 -6.80 9.83
CA VAL A 112 7.89 -7.93 9.00
C VAL A 112 8.82 -7.63 7.82
N THR A 113 8.65 -6.54 7.10
CA THR A 113 9.31 -6.37 5.79
C THR A 113 10.30 -5.21 5.69
N ARG A 114 10.74 -4.62 6.81
CA ARG A 114 11.61 -3.43 6.85
C ARG A 114 11.02 -2.23 6.11
N HIS A 115 9.70 -2.15 6.04
CA HIS A 115 8.98 -1.11 5.33
C HIS A 115 8.88 0.15 6.17
N GLY A 116 9.15 1.26 5.53
CA GLY A 116 8.82 2.58 5.99
C GLY A 116 9.77 3.14 7.04
N ASN A 117 10.38 4.22 6.65
CA ASN A 117 11.02 5.13 7.58
C ASN A 117 10.45 6.53 7.33
N HIS A 118 9.15 6.69 7.63
CA HIS A 118 8.49 7.99 7.61
C HIS A 118 8.84 8.73 8.91
N TYR A 119 10.11 9.12 9.04
CA TYR A 119 10.63 9.74 10.26
C TYR A 119 10.31 11.22 10.37
N CYS A 120 9.83 11.83 9.29
CA CYS A 120 9.55 13.26 9.19
C CYS A 120 8.38 13.51 8.23
N ASP A 121 7.40 14.33 8.63
CA ASP A 121 6.30 14.72 7.76
C ASP A 121 6.06 16.23 7.83
N MET A 122 5.40 16.77 6.80
CA MET A 122 5.15 18.20 6.67
C MET A 122 4.05 18.65 7.63
N LEU A 123 4.40 19.57 8.54
CA LEU A 123 3.46 20.22 9.46
C LEU A 123 2.61 21.27 8.71
N CYS A 124 3.26 22.16 7.96
CA CYS A 124 2.60 23.13 7.10
C CYS A 124 3.51 23.52 5.92
N ALA A 125 2.90 23.87 4.79
CA ALA A 125 3.63 24.28 3.58
C ALA A 125 4.16 25.72 3.69
N GLN A 126 3.48 26.58 4.45
CA GLN A 126 3.85 27.97 4.67
C GLN A 126 3.52 28.34 6.13
N ALA A 127 4.55 28.64 6.89
CA ALA A 127 4.42 29.04 8.28
C ALA A 127 3.85 30.47 8.38
N ASP A 128 2.82 30.62 9.19
CA ASP A 128 2.22 31.92 9.50
C ASP A 128 2.46 32.26 10.99
N PRO A 129 3.30 33.24 11.31
CA PRO A 129 3.56 33.66 12.68
C PRO A 129 2.33 34.17 13.44
N ALA A 130 1.30 34.60 12.72
CA ALA A 130 0.05 35.07 13.35
C ALA A 130 -0.88 33.89 13.74
N ARG A 131 -0.60 32.66 13.24
CA ARG A 131 -1.44 31.49 13.46
C ARG A 131 -0.76 30.47 14.34
N SER A 132 -1.40 30.15 15.47
CA SER A 132 -1.05 28.98 16.29
C SER A 132 -1.73 27.74 15.73
N MET A 133 -1.03 26.59 15.74
CA MET A 133 -1.53 25.29 15.31
C MET A 133 -1.64 24.34 16.51
N ASP A 134 -2.77 23.67 16.64
CA ASP A 134 -2.92 22.54 17.55
C ASP A 134 -2.35 21.29 16.88
N VAL A 135 -1.33 20.67 17.49
CA VAL A 135 -0.61 19.52 16.94
C VAL A 135 -0.80 18.33 17.85
N ALA A 136 -1.25 17.21 17.31
CA ALA A 136 -1.31 15.95 18.02
C ALA A 136 -0.69 14.82 17.19
N LEU A 137 -0.08 13.87 17.87
CA LEU A 137 0.55 12.69 17.29
C LEU A 137 -0.04 11.46 17.99
N GLU A 138 -0.60 10.54 17.23
CA GLU A 138 -1.16 9.27 17.69
C GLU A 138 -0.15 8.16 17.40
N PHE A 139 0.70 7.81 18.37
CA PHE A 139 1.72 6.76 18.23
C PHE A 139 1.21 5.42 18.75
N TYR A 140 1.30 4.39 17.91
CA TYR A 140 1.01 3.02 18.26
C TYR A 140 2.28 2.29 18.71
N ALA A 141 2.23 1.62 19.85
CA ALA A 141 3.38 0.89 20.40
C ALA A 141 3.63 -0.46 19.71
N GLY A 142 2.66 -0.98 18.98
CA GLY A 142 2.74 -2.31 18.36
C GLY A 142 2.07 -3.39 19.19
N HIS A 143 2.24 -4.64 18.75
CA HIS A 143 1.68 -5.83 19.43
C HIS A 143 2.52 -7.06 19.13
N PRO A 144 2.44 -8.11 19.99
CA PRO A 144 3.09 -9.38 19.75
C PRO A 144 2.52 -10.08 18.52
N VAL A 145 3.37 -10.66 17.70
CA VAL A 145 2.99 -11.54 16.60
C VAL A 145 3.46 -12.96 16.94
N PRO A 146 2.56 -13.94 17.02
CA PRO A 146 2.93 -15.31 17.36
C PRO A 146 3.87 -15.91 16.30
N GLY A 147 5.00 -16.40 16.76
CA GLY A 147 6.06 -16.95 15.91
C GLY A 147 6.89 -15.84 15.26
N ARG A 148 8.19 -16.08 15.15
CA ARG A 148 9.06 -15.18 14.39
C ARG A 148 8.87 -15.45 12.90
N ALA A 149 8.73 -14.41 12.12
CA ALA A 149 8.88 -14.56 10.69
C ALA A 149 10.28 -15.14 10.40
N PRO A 150 10.41 -16.18 9.59
CA PRO A 150 11.72 -16.84 9.34
C PRO A 150 12.78 -15.91 8.75
N PHE A 151 12.36 -14.80 8.17
CA PHE A 151 13.20 -13.79 7.51
C PHE A 151 13.57 -12.60 8.41
N GLU A 152 13.06 -12.53 9.64
CA GLU A 152 13.40 -11.50 10.64
C GLU A 152 13.69 -12.11 12.02
N PRO A 153 14.77 -12.89 12.17
CA PRO A 153 15.08 -13.57 13.43
C PRO A 153 15.33 -12.59 14.58
N ASP A 154 15.75 -11.37 14.30
CA ASP A 154 16.10 -10.33 15.28
C ASP A 154 15.17 -9.11 15.21
N GLY A 155 14.05 -9.21 14.50
CA GLY A 155 13.10 -8.13 14.33
C GLY A 155 12.37 -7.77 15.62
N PRO A 156 11.93 -6.51 15.78
CA PRO A 156 11.25 -6.05 17.01
C PRO A 156 9.90 -6.72 17.25
N LEU A 157 9.37 -7.45 16.28
CA LEU A 157 8.12 -8.19 16.38
C LEU A 157 8.30 -9.64 16.85
N GLY A 158 9.53 -10.09 17.02
CA GLY A 158 9.84 -11.45 17.41
C GLY A 158 9.80 -11.73 18.90
N GLY A 159 9.52 -10.77 19.75
CA GLY A 159 9.51 -10.91 21.19
C GLY A 159 8.11 -10.94 21.79
N GLU A 160 7.82 -11.93 22.62
CA GLU A 160 6.69 -11.88 23.55
C GLU A 160 6.97 -10.91 24.73
N ASP A 161 8.17 -10.32 24.78
CA ASP A 161 8.62 -9.48 25.87
C ASP A 161 7.93 -8.11 25.84
N ALA A 162 7.24 -7.79 26.91
CA ALA A 162 6.58 -6.49 27.11
C ALA A 162 7.56 -5.29 27.00
N GLU A 163 8.84 -5.51 27.22
CA GLU A 163 9.91 -4.52 27.08
C GLU A 163 10.13 -4.09 25.62
N SER A 164 9.84 -4.96 24.64
CA SER A 164 9.96 -4.65 23.21
C SER A 164 9.00 -3.56 22.73
N PHE A 165 7.97 -3.25 23.50
CA PHE A 165 6.95 -2.23 23.19
C PHE A 165 7.04 -1.02 24.12
N SER A 166 8.14 -0.87 24.86
CA SER A 166 8.41 0.29 25.71
C SER A 166 9.35 1.25 25.00
N PHE A 167 8.98 2.52 24.97
CA PHE A 167 9.70 3.57 24.23
C PHE A 167 10.04 4.75 25.12
N GLN A 168 11.21 5.34 24.85
CA GLN A 168 11.61 6.58 25.50
C GLN A 168 10.99 7.78 24.79
N ALA A 169 10.22 8.58 25.50
CA ALA A 169 9.70 9.85 25.00
C ALA A 169 10.80 10.92 25.08
N GLN A 170 11.23 11.40 23.93
CA GLN A 170 12.21 12.47 23.80
C GLN A 170 11.57 13.72 23.17
N ASP A 171 12.31 14.44 22.35
CA ASP A 171 11.86 15.66 21.70
C ASP A 171 10.96 15.37 20.48
N ILE A 172 10.03 16.28 20.22
CA ILE A 172 9.35 16.40 18.93
C ILE A 172 9.88 17.67 18.29
N LEU A 173 10.74 17.51 17.28
CA LEU A 173 11.45 18.63 16.66
C LEU A 173 10.58 19.27 15.58
N ILE A 174 10.61 20.60 15.52
CA ILE A 174 10.12 21.40 14.39
C ILE A 174 11.33 21.73 13.52
N CYS A 175 11.27 21.33 12.25
CA CYS A 175 12.40 21.43 11.33
C CYS A 175 12.03 22.19 10.06
N THR A 176 13.05 22.71 9.38
CA THR A 176 12.97 23.16 8.00
C THR A 176 13.85 22.27 7.14
N LYS A 177 13.41 21.98 5.90
CA LYS A 177 14.18 21.18 4.95
C LYS A 177 15.26 22.03 4.30
N ASN A 178 16.49 21.54 4.31
CA ASN A 178 17.59 22.13 3.55
C ASN A 178 17.57 21.58 2.13
N GLN A 179 17.04 22.35 1.18
CA GLN A 179 16.86 21.91 -0.19
C GLN A 179 18.18 21.61 -0.91
N LEU A 180 19.26 22.33 -0.62
CA LEU A 180 20.58 22.07 -1.21
C LEU A 180 21.14 20.72 -0.78
N VAL A 181 21.04 20.41 0.51
CA VAL A 181 21.46 19.10 1.04
C VAL A 181 20.58 17.99 0.45
N ALA A 182 19.27 18.17 0.41
CA ALA A 182 18.33 17.23 -0.21
C ALA A 182 18.73 16.92 -1.65
N ASP A 183 18.88 17.95 -2.47
CA ASP A 183 19.21 17.79 -3.88
C ASP A 183 20.56 17.10 -4.08
N PHE A 184 21.57 17.46 -3.26
CA PHE A 184 22.86 16.81 -3.32
C PHE A 184 22.78 15.32 -2.98
N LEU A 185 22.08 14.97 -1.91
CA LEU A 185 21.93 13.57 -1.48
C LEU A 185 21.24 12.71 -2.54
N PHE A 186 20.16 13.21 -3.13
CA PHE A 186 19.45 12.45 -4.18
C PHE A 186 20.23 12.38 -5.48
N ASP A 187 20.91 13.45 -5.89
CA ASP A 187 21.79 13.46 -7.08
C ASP A 187 22.92 12.44 -6.92
N LEU A 188 23.59 12.43 -5.75
CA LEU A 188 24.68 11.51 -5.45
C LEU A 188 24.19 10.06 -5.36
N ARG A 189 23.06 9.78 -4.68
CA ARG A 189 22.48 8.44 -4.54
C ARG A 189 22.18 7.82 -5.91
N VAL A 190 21.58 8.59 -6.80
CA VAL A 190 21.28 8.15 -8.17
C VAL A 190 22.55 7.76 -8.94
N LEU A 191 23.59 8.59 -8.91
CA LEU A 191 24.82 8.28 -9.64
C LEU A 191 25.62 7.13 -9.01
N LEU A 192 25.60 6.98 -7.69
CA LEU A 192 26.23 5.85 -7.00
C LEU A 192 25.58 4.54 -7.41
N GLN A 193 24.25 4.44 -7.30
CA GLN A 193 23.53 3.22 -7.70
C GLN A 193 23.69 2.94 -9.19
N LEU A 194 23.66 3.97 -10.04
CA LEU A 194 23.91 3.81 -11.47
C LEU A 194 25.29 3.21 -11.74
N ALA A 195 26.33 3.71 -11.06
CA ALA A 195 27.69 3.18 -11.18
C ALA A 195 27.83 1.73 -10.69
N GLU A 196 27.02 1.33 -9.70
CA GLU A 196 26.99 -0.05 -9.18
C GLU A 196 26.30 -1.02 -10.14
N MET A 197 25.20 -0.59 -10.78
CA MET A 197 24.30 -1.44 -11.54
C MET A 197 24.63 -1.56 -13.03
N LEU A 198 25.34 -0.59 -13.60
CA LEU A 198 25.73 -0.65 -15.01
C LEU A 198 26.84 -1.67 -15.27
N ASP A 199 26.83 -2.24 -16.48
CA ASP A 199 27.87 -3.15 -16.96
C ASP A 199 29.27 -2.54 -16.78
N GLU A 200 30.19 -3.35 -16.26
CA GLU A 200 31.55 -2.92 -15.92
C GLU A 200 32.33 -2.36 -17.11
N ASN A 201 32.03 -2.82 -18.32
CA ASN A 201 32.71 -2.43 -19.55
C ASN A 201 31.99 -1.30 -20.29
N SER A 202 30.89 -0.77 -19.73
CA SER A 202 30.15 0.30 -20.40
C SER A 202 30.86 1.66 -20.29
N PHE A 203 30.88 2.42 -21.40
CA PHE A 203 31.39 3.80 -21.39
C PHE A 203 30.57 4.69 -20.45
N ARG A 204 29.27 4.42 -20.31
CA ARG A 204 28.40 5.17 -19.41
C ARG A 204 28.86 5.03 -17.96
N ARG A 205 29.14 3.80 -17.51
CA ARG A 205 29.66 3.55 -16.15
C ARG A 205 31.00 4.25 -15.92
N ALA A 206 31.91 4.15 -16.90
CA ALA A 206 33.21 4.82 -16.81
C ALA A 206 33.06 6.35 -16.68
N GLY A 207 32.15 6.96 -17.44
CA GLY A 207 31.82 8.38 -17.34
C GLY A 207 31.28 8.77 -15.97
N VAL A 208 30.35 7.99 -15.42
CA VAL A 208 29.79 8.21 -14.08
C VAL A 208 30.88 8.08 -13.00
N LEU A 209 31.74 7.07 -13.07
CA LEU A 209 32.87 6.92 -12.13
C LEU A 209 33.85 8.10 -12.18
N ASN A 210 34.14 8.64 -13.37
CA ASN A 210 34.94 9.84 -13.49
C ASN A 210 34.28 11.06 -12.84
N THR A 211 32.98 11.24 -13.03
CA THR A 211 32.21 12.28 -12.35
C THR A 211 32.26 12.12 -10.84
N LEU A 212 32.00 10.92 -10.32
CA LEU A 212 32.06 10.64 -8.89
C LEU A 212 33.46 10.87 -8.29
N ALA A 213 34.54 10.57 -9.05
CA ALA A 213 35.90 10.89 -8.63
C ALA A 213 36.16 12.40 -8.53
N GLN A 214 35.56 13.22 -9.39
CA GLN A 214 35.59 14.67 -9.29
C GLN A 214 34.76 15.17 -8.09
N VAL A 215 33.55 14.65 -7.89
CA VAL A 215 32.71 14.96 -6.72
C VAL A 215 33.49 14.73 -5.43
N HIS A 216 34.15 13.58 -5.29
CA HIS A 216 34.93 13.26 -4.09
C HIS A 216 36.06 14.27 -3.83
N ARG A 217 36.67 14.84 -4.86
CA ARG A 217 37.72 15.87 -4.71
C ARG A 217 37.21 17.26 -4.37
N THR A 218 35.95 17.51 -4.66
CA THR A 218 35.26 18.80 -4.43
C THR A 218 34.68 18.90 -3.02
N LEU A 219 34.28 17.75 -2.43
CA LEU A 219 33.54 17.69 -1.16
C LEU A 219 34.46 17.82 0.06
N TYR A 220 34.01 18.55 1.05
CA TYR A 220 34.43 18.36 2.44
C TYR A 220 33.63 17.22 3.06
N LEU A 221 34.25 16.06 3.27
CA LEU A 221 33.61 14.83 3.72
C LEU A 221 33.17 14.87 5.19
N SER A 222 33.75 15.79 5.97
CA SER A 222 33.34 16.05 7.35
C SER A 222 32.75 17.47 7.44
N PRO A 223 31.43 17.61 7.58
CA PRO A 223 30.80 18.93 7.67
C PRO A 223 31.32 19.79 8.83
N GLN A 224 31.79 19.13 9.91
CA GLN A 224 32.30 19.83 11.10
C GLN A 224 33.75 20.32 10.95
N ALA A 225 34.46 19.90 9.90
CA ALA A 225 35.88 20.29 9.69
C ALA A 225 36.06 21.70 9.14
N VAL A 226 34.99 22.32 8.63
CA VAL A 226 34.94 23.66 8.05
C VAL A 226 33.69 24.40 8.54
N ASP A 227 33.63 25.72 8.30
CA ASP A 227 32.42 26.46 8.57
C ASP A 227 31.25 25.99 7.65
N ARG A 228 30.04 26.24 8.08
CA ARG A 228 28.81 25.75 7.41
C ARG A 228 28.72 26.25 5.96
N GLU A 229 29.02 27.51 5.70
CA GLU A 229 28.91 28.06 4.34
C GLU A 229 29.92 27.45 3.38
N THR A 230 31.17 27.29 3.81
CA THR A 230 32.20 26.59 3.05
C THR A 230 31.79 25.16 2.72
N TRP A 231 31.19 24.45 3.66
CA TRP A 231 30.65 23.11 3.39
C TRP A 231 29.53 23.15 2.35
N LEU A 232 28.53 24.04 2.51
CA LEU A 232 27.41 24.18 1.56
C LEU A 232 27.91 24.59 0.15
N GLU A 233 28.92 25.46 0.04
CA GLU A 233 29.53 25.78 -1.25
C GLU A 233 30.14 24.54 -1.90
N SER A 234 30.77 23.64 -1.13
CA SER A 234 31.29 22.38 -1.67
C SER A 234 30.19 21.49 -2.23
N LEU A 235 28.99 21.48 -1.61
CA LEU A 235 27.80 20.77 -2.15
C LEU A 235 27.31 21.39 -3.46
N ARG A 236 27.26 22.73 -3.57
CA ARG A 236 26.88 23.43 -4.82
C ARG A 236 27.87 23.08 -5.94
N ALA A 237 29.16 23.13 -5.65
CA ALA A 237 30.21 22.78 -6.60
C ALA A 237 30.11 21.29 -7.03
N ALA A 238 29.90 20.38 -6.09
CA ALA A 238 29.75 18.97 -6.37
C ALA A 238 28.49 18.68 -7.23
N ARG A 239 27.37 19.36 -6.98
CA ARG A 239 26.16 19.27 -7.82
C ARG A 239 26.42 19.78 -9.24
N ALA A 240 27.17 20.87 -9.40
CA ALA A 240 27.57 21.36 -10.71
C ALA A 240 28.41 20.32 -11.48
N VAL A 241 29.26 19.57 -10.80
CA VAL A 241 30.03 18.44 -11.37
C VAL A 241 29.11 17.28 -11.78
N MET A 242 28.06 16.95 -11.00
CA MET A 242 27.14 15.87 -11.29
C MET A 242 26.14 16.19 -12.42
N ALA A 243 25.80 17.46 -12.60
CA ALA A 243 24.73 17.91 -13.50
C ALA A 243 24.87 17.38 -14.95
N PRO A 244 26.05 17.40 -15.63
CA PRO A 244 26.18 16.84 -16.96
C PRO A 244 25.89 15.34 -17.02
N ALA A 245 26.31 14.56 -16.01
CA ALA A 245 26.05 13.13 -15.95
C ALA A 245 24.57 12.83 -15.73
N LEU A 246 23.87 13.63 -14.91
CA LEU A 246 22.42 13.51 -14.70
C LEU A 246 21.59 14.01 -15.90
N ALA A 247 22.16 14.83 -16.76
CA ALA A 247 21.50 15.35 -17.96
C ALA A 247 21.56 14.41 -19.18
N CYS A 248 22.36 13.33 -19.13
CA CYS A 248 22.45 12.36 -20.22
C CYS A 248 21.09 11.65 -20.42
N ARG A 249 20.66 11.55 -21.70
CA ARG A 249 19.36 11.02 -22.06
C ARG A 249 19.46 9.66 -22.74
N ASN A 250 18.43 8.86 -22.59
CA ASN A 250 18.29 7.55 -23.20
C ASN A 250 18.10 7.64 -24.74
N GLY A 251 18.61 6.66 -25.46
CA GLY A 251 18.21 6.39 -26.84
C GLY A 251 16.80 5.78 -26.96
N ASP A 252 16.25 5.68 -28.17
CA ASP A 252 14.87 5.26 -28.43
C ASP A 252 14.53 3.83 -28.00
N SER A 253 15.53 2.97 -27.88
CA SER A 253 15.37 1.57 -27.48
C SER A 253 15.21 1.37 -25.96
N ALA A 254 15.35 2.40 -25.15
CA ALA A 254 15.26 2.28 -23.70
C ALA A 254 13.90 1.76 -23.24
N PRO A 255 13.85 0.84 -22.27
CA PRO A 255 12.61 0.38 -21.70
C PRO A 255 11.90 1.52 -20.93
N ARG A 256 10.63 1.30 -20.59
CA ARG A 256 9.79 2.28 -19.89
C ARG A 256 9.29 1.68 -18.57
N ALA A 257 9.34 2.46 -17.51
CA ALA A 257 8.72 2.17 -16.22
C ALA A 257 7.57 3.16 -15.99
N ALA A 258 6.36 2.66 -15.91
CA ALA A 258 5.21 3.44 -15.47
C ALA A 258 5.14 3.39 -13.95
N LEU A 259 5.27 4.53 -13.28
CA LEU A 259 5.22 4.61 -11.82
C LEU A 259 3.82 4.94 -11.33
N LEU A 260 3.39 4.20 -10.33
CA LEU A 260 2.14 4.41 -9.61
C LEU A 260 2.40 4.22 -8.12
N GLY A 261 2.10 5.23 -7.30
CA GLY A 261 2.18 5.08 -5.85
C GLY A 261 1.17 4.04 -5.38
N HIS A 262 1.60 3.14 -4.53
CA HIS A 262 0.78 2.05 -4.02
C HIS A 262 1.19 1.70 -2.60
N SER A 263 0.25 1.14 -1.86
CA SER A 263 0.46 0.52 -0.57
C SER A 263 -0.45 -0.68 -0.50
N HIS A 264 0.10 -1.88 -0.64
CA HIS A 264 -0.68 -3.07 -0.33
C HIS A 264 -1.09 -3.01 1.14
N MET A 265 -2.37 -3.25 1.41
CA MET A 265 -2.95 -3.14 2.73
C MET A 265 -3.79 -4.37 3.03
N ASP A 266 -3.24 -5.27 3.80
CA ASP A 266 -3.97 -6.43 4.26
C ASP A 266 -5.14 -6.01 5.16
N THR A 267 -6.32 -6.53 4.83
CA THR A 267 -7.54 -6.30 5.62
C THR A 267 -7.43 -6.89 7.03
N ALA A 268 -6.68 -7.97 7.16
CA ALA A 268 -6.15 -8.53 8.38
C ALA A 268 -5.07 -9.56 7.99
N TRP A 269 -3.95 -9.59 8.70
CA TRP A 269 -2.86 -10.55 8.49
C TRP A 269 -2.09 -10.75 9.80
N LEU A 270 -1.03 -9.99 10.02
CA LEU A 270 -0.29 -9.97 11.29
C LEU A 270 -0.88 -8.97 12.29
N TRP A 271 -2.06 -8.46 12.02
CA TRP A 271 -2.88 -7.56 12.83
C TRP A 271 -4.36 -7.79 12.53
N PRO A 272 -5.28 -7.42 13.46
CA PRO A 272 -6.72 -7.54 13.26
C PRO A 272 -7.29 -6.41 12.39
N THR A 273 -8.50 -6.60 11.88
CA THR A 273 -9.23 -5.62 11.04
C THR A 273 -9.35 -4.23 11.67
N ALA A 274 -9.50 -4.16 12.99
CA ALA A 274 -9.56 -2.87 13.70
C ALA A 274 -8.28 -2.04 13.54
N GLU A 275 -7.11 -2.68 13.48
CA GLU A 275 -5.83 -1.99 13.21
C GLU A 275 -5.71 -1.58 11.75
N THR A 276 -6.26 -2.35 10.80
CA THR A 276 -6.29 -1.99 9.38
C THR A 276 -6.99 -0.67 9.14
N VAL A 277 -8.08 -0.38 9.85
CA VAL A 277 -8.77 0.92 9.75
C VAL A 277 -7.81 2.07 10.08
N ARG A 278 -6.98 1.93 11.13
CA ARG A 278 -6.00 2.94 11.53
C ARG A 278 -4.82 3.03 10.54
N LYS A 279 -4.28 1.88 10.11
CA LYS A 279 -3.21 1.80 9.11
C LYS A 279 -3.63 2.47 7.79
N ASN A 280 -4.86 2.23 7.37
CA ASN A 280 -5.42 2.82 6.17
C ASN A 280 -5.55 4.35 6.30
N ALA A 281 -6.03 4.85 7.44
CA ALA A 281 -6.11 6.28 7.72
C ALA A 281 -4.71 6.95 7.70
N ARG A 282 -3.71 6.34 8.34
CA ARG A 282 -2.31 6.80 8.32
C ARG A 282 -1.76 6.86 6.89
N THR A 283 -1.94 5.77 6.13
CA THR A 283 -1.47 5.68 4.74
C THR A 283 -2.11 6.76 3.87
N ILE A 284 -3.43 6.90 3.90
CA ILE A 284 -4.13 7.91 3.09
C ILE A 284 -3.71 9.33 3.48
N ALA A 285 -3.60 9.63 4.78
CA ALA A 285 -3.14 10.93 5.25
C ALA A 285 -1.75 11.27 4.68
N ASN A 286 -0.81 10.32 4.71
CA ASN A 286 0.51 10.48 4.11
C ASN A 286 0.45 10.71 2.59
N GLN A 287 -0.33 9.88 1.85
CA GLN A 287 -0.40 10.01 0.41
C GLN A 287 -0.99 11.35 -0.03
N LEU A 288 -1.98 11.86 0.69
CA LEU A 288 -2.54 13.20 0.46
C LEU A 288 -1.54 14.31 0.79
N SER A 289 -0.76 14.16 1.88
CA SER A 289 0.34 15.08 2.22
C SER A 289 1.40 15.13 1.11
N LEU A 290 1.78 13.98 0.55
CA LEU A 290 2.71 13.92 -0.58
C LEU A 290 2.11 14.53 -1.86
N MET A 291 0.83 14.36 -2.12
CA MET A 291 0.15 14.99 -3.26
C MET A 291 0.14 16.52 -3.15
N GLU A 292 0.04 17.08 -1.96
CA GLU A 292 0.18 18.54 -1.76
C GLU A 292 1.57 19.05 -2.14
N GLN A 293 2.62 18.25 -1.91
CA GLN A 293 4.01 18.61 -2.17
C GLN A 293 4.48 18.31 -3.60
N TYR A 294 3.88 17.28 -4.24
CA TYR A 294 4.33 16.72 -5.53
C TYR A 294 3.18 16.65 -6.54
N PRO A 295 3.01 17.65 -7.42
CA PRO A 295 1.88 17.73 -8.34
C PRO A 295 1.77 16.56 -9.33
N GLU A 296 2.88 15.93 -9.69
CA GLU A 296 2.93 14.78 -10.60
C GLU A 296 2.56 13.47 -9.92
N TYR A 297 2.62 13.39 -8.61
CA TYR A 297 2.43 12.17 -7.84
C TYR A 297 0.98 11.65 -7.94
N ARG A 298 0.86 10.33 -8.08
CA ARG A 298 -0.42 9.60 -8.18
C ARG A 298 -0.37 8.36 -7.30
N PHE A 299 -1.52 7.99 -6.75
CA PHE A 299 -1.68 6.84 -5.86
C PHE A 299 -2.92 6.04 -6.24
N LEU A 300 -2.89 4.71 -6.04
CA LEU A 300 -4.00 3.79 -6.29
C LEU A 300 -4.51 3.17 -4.98
N GLN A 301 -5.83 3.11 -4.84
CA GLN A 301 -6.57 2.36 -3.84
C GLN A 301 -7.42 1.30 -4.51
N SER A 302 -7.26 0.03 -4.12
CA SER A 302 -7.92 -1.12 -4.73
C SER A 302 -9.21 -1.52 -4.02
N ALA A 303 -9.19 -1.66 -2.68
CA ALA A 303 -10.28 -2.20 -1.90
C ALA A 303 -11.33 -1.14 -1.54
N SER A 304 -12.56 -1.29 -2.04
CA SER A 304 -13.65 -0.35 -1.76
C SER A 304 -14.09 -0.35 -0.29
N CYS A 305 -13.97 -1.49 0.42
CA CYS A 305 -14.32 -1.56 1.85
C CYS A 305 -13.41 -0.67 2.70
N HIS A 306 -12.12 -0.58 2.40
CA HIS A 306 -11.19 0.30 3.11
C HIS A 306 -11.59 1.77 2.98
N THR A 307 -12.02 2.16 1.79
CA THR A 307 -12.52 3.52 1.54
C THR A 307 -13.85 3.78 2.24
N ALA A 308 -14.75 2.80 2.27
CA ALA A 308 -16.02 2.89 3.01
C ALA A 308 -15.78 3.03 4.52
N TRP A 309 -14.74 2.40 5.06
CA TRP A 309 -14.34 2.60 6.45
C TRP A 309 -13.84 4.02 6.69
N MET A 310 -13.06 4.61 5.76
CA MET A 310 -12.63 6.01 5.89
C MET A 310 -13.82 6.97 5.85
N GLN A 311 -14.79 6.74 4.98
CA GLN A 311 -16.01 7.54 4.91
C GLN A 311 -16.78 7.55 6.23
N ARG A 312 -16.82 6.41 6.93
CA ARG A 312 -17.52 6.25 8.21
C ARG A 312 -16.71 6.74 9.42
N GLU A 313 -15.41 6.38 9.48
CA GLU A 313 -14.58 6.56 10.66
C GLU A 313 -13.76 7.88 10.63
N TYR A 314 -13.38 8.35 9.44
CA TYR A 314 -12.55 9.53 9.23
C TYR A 314 -13.12 10.43 8.12
N PRO A 315 -14.34 11.00 8.29
CA PRO A 315 -15.04 11.70 7.22
C PRO A 315 -14.26 12.89 6.65
N ALA A 316 -13.52 13.61 7.48
CA ALA A 316 -12.70 14.73 7.02
C ALA A 316 -11.52 14.29 6.11
N LEU A 317 -10.88 13.16 6.43
CA LEU A 317 -9.84 12.56 5.57
C LEU A 317 -10.45 12.05 4.26
N PHE A 318 -11.64 11.46 4.35
CA PHE A 318 -12.37 10.98 3.19
C PHE A 318 -12.73 12.10 2.20
N GLU A 319 -13.11 13.30 2.67
CA GLU A 319 -13.38 14.43 1.78
C GLU A 319 -12.11 14.89 1.03
N ARG A 320 -10.96 14.98 1.70
CA ARG A 320 -9.67 15.27 1.03
C ARG A 320 -9.33 14.20 -0.02
N MET A 321 -9.58 12.93 0.30
CA MET A 321 -9.40 11.83 -0.64
C MET A 321 -10.33 11.99 -1.86
N ARG A 322 -11.61 12.33 -1.65
CA ARG A 322 -12.60 12.55 -2.71
C ARG A 322 -12.18 13.67 -3.66
N GLU A 323 -11.63 14.76 -3.12
CA GLU A 323 -11.05 15.86 -3.91
C GLU A 323 -9.86 15.37 -4.78
N ALA A 324 -8.96 14.57 -4.22
CA ALA A 324 -7.83 14.01 -4.94
C ALA A 324 -8.26 13.03 -6.05
N VAL A 325 -9.34 12.27 -5.83
CA VAL A 325 -9.98 11.43 -6.88
C VAL A 325 -10.55 12.29 -8.00
N ALA A 326 -11.27 13.36 -7.68
CA ALA A 326 -11.83 14.28 -8.67
C ALA A 326 -10.74 14.98 -9.52
N GLN A 327 -9.55 15.22 -8.94
CA GLN A 327 -8.37 15.74 -9.64
C GLN A 327 -7.65 14.67 -10.49
N GLY A 328 -8.08 13.40 -10.44
CA GLY A 328 -7.44 12.28 -11.14
C GLY A 328 -6.04 11.94 -10.62
N ARG A 329 -5.75 12.27 -9.37
CA ARG A 329 -4.47 12.01 -8.71
C ARG A 329 -4.52 10.82 -7.77
N TYR A 330 -5.70 10.52 -7.23
CA TYR A 330 -5.99 9.34 -6.44
C TYR A 330 -6.89 8.42 -7.27
N GLU A 331 -6.40 7.24 -7.64
CA GLU A 331 -7.09 6.29 -8.50
C GLU A 331 -7.86 5.27 -7.65
N MET A 332 -9.18 5.23 -7.79
CA MET A 332 -10.04 4.19 -7.23
C MET A 332 -10.21 3.09 -8.27
N ASN A 333 -9.38 2.06 -8.22
CA ASN A 333 -9.35 1.06 -9.28
C ASN A 333 -8.89 -0.33 -8.79
N GLY A 334 -9.85 -1.16 -8.41
CA GLY A 334 -9.63 -2.54 -7.98
C GLY A 334 -10.82 -3.42 -8.30
N ALA A 335 -11.95 -2.79 -8.67
CA ALA A 335 -13.22 -3.40 -9.09
C ALA A 335 -13.98 -4.16 -8.00
N VAL A 336 -13.40 -4.49 -6.86
CA VAL A 336 -13.96 -5.37 -5.85
C VAL A 336 -14.15 -4.70 -4.49
N TRP A 337 -14.97 -5.34 -3.65
CA TRP A 337 -15.19 -4.86 -2.28
C TRP A 337 -13.92 -5.00 -1.43
N VAL A 338 -13.28 -6.17 -1.48
CA VAL A 338 -11.99 -6.45 -0.84
C VAL A 338 -11.10 -7.22 -1.81
N GLU A 339 -9.80 -7.20 -1.62
CA GLU A 339 -8.86 -8.08 -2.35
C GLU A 339 -9.06 -9.53 -1.91
N CYS A 340 -10.03 -10.20 -2.51
CA CYS A 340 -10.55 -11.48 -2.05
C CYS A 340 -9.71 -12.67 -2.48
N ASP A 341 -9.80 -13.77 -1.72
CA ASP A 341 -9.44 -15.10 -2.21
C ASP A 341 -10.23 -15.41 -3.50
N CYS A 342 -9.58 -16.04 -4.47
CA CYS A 342 -10.15 -16.35 -5.78
C CYS A 342 -10.27 -17.86 -6.06
N ASN A 343 -9.95 -18.70 -5.09
CA ASN A 343 -9.96 -20.15 -5.20
C ASN A 343 -11.08 -20.79 -4.36
N LEU A 344 -11.28 -20.30 -3.13
CA LEU A 344 -12.20 -20.88 -2.15
C LEU A 344 -13.59 -20.26 -2.17
N VAL A 345 -13.72 -19.05 -2.71
CA VAL A 345 -14.99 -18.33 -2.83
C VAL A 345 -15.88 -18.96 -3.90
N GLY A 346 -17.19 -18.95 -3.68
CA GLY A 346 -18.19 -19.35 -4.68
C GLY A 346 -18.36 -18.29 -5.79
N GLY A 347 -18.89 -18.71 -6.94
CA GLY A 347 -19.12 -17.81 -8.08
C GLY A 347 -20.05 -16.64 -7.74
N GLU A 348 -21.11 -16.88 -6.96
CA GLU A 348 -22.03 -15.82 -6.49
C GLU A 348 -21.30 -14.81 -5.59
N ALA A 349 -20.49 -15.29 -4.64
CA ALA A 349 -19.73 -14.40 -3.76
C ALA A 349 -18.72 -13.55 -4.55
N LEU A 350 -18.01 -14.16 -5.51
CA LEU A 350 -17.09 -13.42 -6.38
C LEU A 350 -17.81 -12.36 -7.22
N ILE A 351 -19.00 -12.68 -7.77
CA ILE A 351 -19.85 -11.69 -8.45
C ILE A 351 -20.23 -10.54 -7.48
N ARG A 352 -20.51 -10.84 -6.21
CA ARG A 352 -20.84 -9.83 -5.19
C ARG A 352 -19.63 -8.95 -4.84
N GLN A 353 -18.43 -9.48 -4.84
CA GLN A 353 -17.20 -8.67 -4.70
C GLN A 353 -17.15 -7.57 -5.76
N PHE A 354 -17.35 -7.91 -7.03
CA PHE A 354 -17.43 -6.93 -8.13
C PHE A 354 -18.65 -6.01 -8.01
N LEU A 355 -19.81 -6.57 -7.71
CA LEU A 355 -21.05 -5.79 -7.61
C LEU A 355 -20.95 -4.67 -6.57
N TRP A 356 -20.49 -4.99 -5.37
CA TRP A 356 -20.36 -4.00 -4.30
C TRP A 356 -19.20 -3.05 -4.51
N GLY A 357 -18.07 -3.54 -5.01
CA GLY A 357 -16.94 -2.70 -5.35
C GLY A 357 -17.30 -1.66 -6.42
N GLN A 358 -17.87 -2.09 -7.55
CA GLN A 358 -18.25 -1.22 -8.65
C GLN A 358 -19.39 -0.25 -8.28
N ARG A 359 -20.39 -0.70 -7.51
CA ARG A 359 -21.44 0.18 -7.03
C ARG A 359 -20.90 1.26 -6.10
N TYR A 360 -20.04 0.88 -5.16
CA TYR A 360 -19.47 1.85 -4.22
C TYR A 360 -18.66 2.93 -4.94
N THR A 361 -17.77 2.55 -5.85
CA THR A 361 -16.94 3.52 -6.59
C THR A 361 -17.78 4.41 -7.50
N ARG A 362 -18.78 3.83 -8.17
CA ARG A 362 -19.72 4.61 -9.00
C ARG A 362 -20.53 5.60 -8.18
N ASP A 363 -21.16 5.14 -7.10
CA ASP A 363 -22.11 5.93 -6.30
C ASP A 363 -21.39 7.00 -5.47
N THR A 364 -20.12 6.76 -5.09
CA THR A 364 -19.33 7.65 -4.24
C THR A 364 -18.45 8.62 -5.03
N PHE A 365 -17.85 8.15 -6.12
CA PHE A 365 -16.85 8.92 -6.90
C PHE A 365 -17.26 9.16 -8.35
N GLY A 366 -18.34 8.56 -8.83
CA GLY A 366 -18.77 8.66 -10.22
C GLY A 366 -17.89 7.88 -11.20
N VAL A 367 -17.05 6.94 -10.73
CA VAL A 367 -16.12 6.16 -11.55
C VAL A 367 -16.45 4.67 -11.49
N LEU A 368 -16.20 3.98 -12.61
CA LEU A 368 -16.20 2.52 -12.68
C LEU A 368 -14.77 2.03 -12.90
N SER A 369 -14.36 1.05 -12.12
CA SER A 369 -13.05 0.42 -12.26
C SER A 369 -13.01 -0.41 -13.54
N ASP A 370 -11.94 -0.28 -14.30
CA ASP A 370 -11.65 -1.10 -15.49
C ASP A 370 -10.56 -2.14 -15.24
N CYS A 371 -9.92 -2.10 -14.07
CA CYS A 371 -8.88 -3.02 -13.63
C CYS A 371 -9.37 -3.89 -12.46
N PHE A 372 -9.06 -5.17 -12.50
CA PHE A 372 -9.09 -6.06 -11.36
C PHE A 372 -7.68 -6.16 -10.78
N TRP A 373 -7.47 -5.51 -9.64
CA TRP A 373 -6.17 -5.33 -8.99
C TRP A 373 -6.06 -6.21 -7.77
N LEU A 374 -5.30 -7.30 -7.87
CA LEU A 374 -5.07 -8.27 -6.79
C LEU A 374 -3.56 -8.57 -6.68
N PRO A 375 -2.79 -7.76 -5.97
CA PRO A 375 -1.34 -7.92 -5.91
C PRO A 375 -0.92 -9.23 -5.25
N ASP A 376 -1.62 -9.66 -4.18
CA ASP A 376 -1.15 -10.70 -3.26
C ASP A 376 -2.07 -11.92 -3.10
N THR A 377 -3.14 -12.05 -3.87
CA THR A 377 -4.05 -13.21 -3.81
C THR A 377 -3.39 -14.48 -4.32
N PHE A 378 -3.69 -15.65 -3.69
CA PHE A 378 -2.94 -16.90 -3.82
C PHE A 378 -3.39 -17.78 -4.99
N GLY A 379 -3.58 -17.20 -6.15
CA GLY A 379 -4.01 -17.88 -7.37
C GLY A 379 -5.43 -17.48 -7.81
N TYR A 380 -5.75 -17.74 -9.09
CA TYR A 380 -6.91 -17.14 -9.74
C TYR A 380 -7.62 -18.15 -10.63
N SER A 381 -8.91 -18.40 -10.33
CA SER A 381 -9.77 -19.32 -11.06
C SER A 381 -9.92 -18.92 -12.54
N ALA A 382 -10.00 -19.92 -13.42
CA ALA A 382 -10.26 -19.72 -14.85
C ALA A 382 -11.66 -19.14 -15.18
N ALA A 383 -12.55 -19.02 -14.20
CA ALA A 383 -13.86 -18.37 -14.34
C ALA A 383 -13.79 -16.83 -14.22
N ILE A 384 -12.68 -16.28 -13.74
CA ILE A 384 -12.55 -14.83 -13.45
C ILE A 384 -12.69 -13.96 -14.70
N PRO A 385 -12.10 -14.27 -15.87
CA PRO A 385 -12.26 -13.44 -17.08
C PRO A 385 -13.73 -13.22 -17.46
N GLN A 386 -14.57 -14.25 -17.38
CA GLN A 386 -16.00 -14.16 -17.64
C GLN A 386 -16.70 -13.17 -16.69
N ILE A 387 -16.41 -13.26 -15.39
CA ILE A 387 -17.00 -12.39 -14.37
C ILE A 387 -16.52 -10.94 -14.59
N MET A 388 -15.24 -10.73 -14.79
CA MET A 388 -14.67 -9.40 -15.09
C MET A 388 -15.40 -8.72 -16.24
N ARG A 389 -15.54 -9.42 -17.37
CA ARG A 389 -16.20 -8.89 -18.58
C ARG A 389 -17.68 -8.59 -18.35
N GLY A 390 -18.36 -9.39 -17.51
CA GLY A 390 -19.73 -9.13 -17.07
C GLY A 390 -19.91 -7.80 -16.34
N PHE A 391 -18.87 -7.30 -15.70
CA PHE A 391 -18.82 -5.99 -15.03
C PHE A 391 -18.12 -4.88 -15.85
N GLY A 392 -17.71 -5.15 -17.08
CA GLY A 392 -16.99 -4.19 -17.93
C GLY A 392 -15.52 -4.01 -17.56
N VAL A 393 -15.00 -4.84 -16.64
CA VAL A 393 -13.59 -4.85 -16.24
C VAL A 393 -12.77 -5.53 -17.33
N LYS A 394 -11.76 -4.83 -17.85
CA LYS A 394 -11.00 -5.25 -19.03
C LYS A 394 -9.62 -5.79 -18.69
N TYR A 395 -9.05 -5.36 -17.59
CA TYR A 395 -7.64 -5.55 -17.24
C TYR A 395 -7.49 -6.30 -15.94
N PHE A 396 -6.60 -7.31 -15.95
CA PHE A 396 -6.23 -8.06 -14.76
C PHE A 396 -4.78 -7.73 -14.38
N LEU A 397 -4.55 -7.37 -13.11
CA LEU A 397 -3.24 -6.99 -12.61
C LEU A 397 -2.93 -7.72 -11.30
N THR A 398 -1.76 -8.38 -11.28
CA THR A 398 -1.24 -9.06 -10.09
C THR A 398 0.29 -9.04 -10.09
N THR A 399 0.89 -9.43 -8.97
CA THR A 399 2.33 -9.72 -8.85
C THR A 399 2.60 -11.12 -8.24
N LYS A 400 1.57 -11.75 -7.67
CA LYS A 400 1.75 -12.95 -6.82
C LYS A 400 2.37 -14.16 -7.52
N LEU A 401 2.16 -14.35 -8.83
CA LEU A 401 2.73 -15.50 -9.54
C LEU A 401 4.26 -15.42 -9.71
N ALA A 402 4.87 -14.26 -9.45
CA ALA A 402 6.34 -14.15 -9.32
C ALA A 402 6.90 -14.93 -8.12
N TRP A 403 6.04 -15.30 -7.16
CA TRP A 403 6.38 -16.08 -5.96
C TRP A 403 6.34 -17.59 -6.17
N ASN A 404 6.02 -18.08 -7.37
CA ASN A 404 6.06 -19.51 -7.66
C ASN A 404 7.39 -20.13 -7.25
N ASP A 405 7.34 -21.28 -6.56
CA ASP A 405 8.51 -21.91 -5.97
C ASP A 405 9.32 -22.75 -6.99
N THR A 406 8.67 -23.32 -7.98
CA THR A 406 9.27 -24.26 -8.96
C THR A 406 9.31 -23.67 -10.36
N ASN A 407 8.16 -23.27 -10.90
CA ASN A 407 8.04 -22.78 -12.27
C ASN A 407 8.00 -21.26 -12.32
N THR A 408 8.70 -20.66 -13.28
CA THR A 408 8.52 -19.25 -13.59
C THR A 408 7.36 -19.10 -14.57
N PHE A 409 6.38 -18.25 -14.23
CA PHE A 409 5.30 -17.96 -15.17
C PHE A 409 5.87 -17.31 -16.44
N PRO A 410 5.46 -17.76 -17.65
CA PRO A 410 6.20 -17.41 -18.86
C PRO A 410 5.94 -16.00 -19.39
N TYR A 411 4.92 -15.29 -18.90
CA TYR A 411 4.51 -14.01 -19.46
C TYR A 411 4.25 -12.97 -18.37
N GLU A 412 4.66 -11.71 -18.56
CA GLU A 412 4.25 -10.57 -17.74
C GLU A 412 3.05 -9.83 -18.33
N THR A 413 2.95 -9.81 -19.67
CA THR A 413 1.81 -9.20 -20.38
C THR A 413 1.26 -10.22 -21.38
N PHE A 414 -0.01 -10.57 -21.24
CA PHE A 414 -0.63 -11.63 -22.03
C PHE A 414 -2.16 -11.49 -22.08
N THR A 415 -2.77 -12.14 -23.07
CA THR A 415 -4.21 -12.34 -23.14
C THR A 415 -4.57 -13.54 -22.26
N TRP A 416 -5.29 -13.30 -21.18
CA TRP A 416 -5.80 -14.37 -20.31
C TRP A 416 -7.17 -14.81 -20.76
N ARG A 417 -7.28 -16.06 -21.21
CA ARG A 417 -8.53 -16.67 -21.67
C ARG A 417 -9.13 -17.58 -20.60
N GLY A 418 -10.35 -17.26 -20.20
CA GLY A 418 -11.14 -18.00 -19.23
C GLY A 418 -11.72 -19.31 -19.76
N ILE A 419 -12.42 -20.00 -18.88
CA ILE A 419 -13.03 -21.32 -19.14
C ILE A 419 -14.11 -21.28 -20.23
N ASP A 420 -14.81 -20.16 -20.37
CA ASP A 420 -15.86 -19.94 -21.37
C ASP A 420 -15.34 -19.36 -22.69
N GLY A 421 -14.03 -19.10 -22.78
CA GLY A 421 -13.39 -18.48 -23.93
C GLY A 421 -13.32 -16.95 -23.88
N THR A 422 -13.82 -16.31 -22.81
CA THR A 422 -13.73 -14.87 -22.62
C THR A 422 -12.28 -14.44 -22.37
N ASP A 423 -11.88 -13.32 -22.98
CA ASP A 423 -10.52 -12.76 -22.90
C ASP A 423 -10.46 -11.48 -22.08
N VAL A 424 -9.39 -11.33 -21.29
CA VAL A 424 -8.96 -10.09 -20.66
C VAL A 424 -7.47 -9.86 -20.87
N LEU A 425 -7.03 -8.62 -20.91
CA LEU A 425 -5.59 -8.31 -20.93
C LEU A 425 -5.04 -8.37 -19.50
N ALA A 426 -4.02 -9.19 -19.29
CA ALA A 426 -3.35 -9.36 -18.01
C ALA A 426 -1.94 -8.76 -18.02
N HIS A 427 -1.53 -8.19 -16.88
CA HIS A 427 -0.17 -7.71 -16.67
C HIS A 427 0.31 -8.02 -15.25
N PHE A 428 1.49 -8.60 -15.13
CA PHE A 428 2.16 -8.81 -13.86
C PHE A 428 3.09 -7.63 -13.58
N PHE A 429 2.62 -6.76 -12.69
CA PHE A 429 3.36 -5.58 -12.29
C PHE A 429 4.37 -5.90 -11.17
N VAL A 430 5.10 -4.91 -10.72
CA VAL A 430 6.01 -5.00 -9.57
C VAL A 430 5.49 -4.11 -8.46
N MET A 431 5.53 -4.59 -7.22
CA MET A 431 5.24 -3.78 -6.02
C MET A 431 6.44 -3.76 -5.06
N ASP A 432 6.34 -2.94 -4.02
CA ASP A 432 7.30 -2.81 -2.90
C ASP A 432 8.75 -2.56 -3.36
N THR A 433 8.88 -1.86 -4.46
CA THR A 433 10.16 -1.54 -5.09
C THR A 433 10.44 -0.04 -5.02
N TRP A 434 11.66 0.33 -4.66
CA TRP A 434 12.10 1.71 -4.80
C TRP A 434 12.23 2.08 -6.26
N PRO A 435 11.69 3.24 -6.70
CA PRO A 435 11.86 3.74 -8.05
C PRO A 435 13.22 4.45 -8.19
N ASP A 436 14.30 3.71 -7.90
CA ASP A 436 15.69 4.14 -7.99
C ASP A 436 16.43 3.33 -9.07
N PRO A 437 17.69 3.67 -9.42
CA PRO A 437 18.43 2.95 -10.45
C PRO A 437 18.53 1.46 -10.17
N ARG A 438 18.74 1.05 -8.92
CA ARG A 438 18.81 -0.37 -8.54
C ARG A 438 17.48 -1.07 -8.77
N GLY A 439 16.41 -0.59 -8.15
CA GLY A 439 15.10 -1.21 -8.26
C GLY A 439 14.59 -1.29 -9.71
N LEU A 440 14.78 -0.23 -10.50
CA LEU A 440 14.35 -0.22 -11.90
C LEU A 440 15.18 -1.15 -12.79
N LEU A 441 16.50 -1.19 -12.60
CA LEU A 441 17.37 -2.06 -13.39
C LEU A 441 17.18 -3.54 -13.05
N GLU A 442 16.97 -3.88 -11.79
CA GLU A 442 16.63 -5.24 -11.36
C GLU A 442 15.28 -5.67 -11.94
N ARG A 443 14.24 -4.86 -11.78
CA ARG A 443 12.85 -5.25 -12.09
C ARG A 443 12.45 -5.09 -13.56
N VAL A 444 13.08 -4.19 -14.29
CA VAL A 444 12.77 -3.97 -15.71
C VAL A 444 13.83 -4.60 -16.62
N ASN A 445 15.10 -4.36 -16.35
CA ASN A 445 16.18 -4.88 -17.20
C ASN A 445 16.60 -6.31 -16.85
N GLY A 446 16.29 -6.81 -15.66
CA GLY A 446 16.59 -8.16 -15.22
C GLY A 446 18.01 -8.36 -14.71
N VAL A 447 18.64 -7.32 -14.21
CA VAL A 447 19.99 -7.41 -13.64
C VAL A 447 19.93 -8.11 -12.30
N GLY A 448 20.25 -9.40 -12.28
CA GLY A 448 20.38 -10.17 -11.04
C GLY A 448 19.08 -10.56 -10.33
N TYR A 449 17.92 -10.43 -10.98
CA TYR A 449 16.64 -10.67 -10.32
C TYR A 449 15.68 -11.58 -11.12
N ARG A 450 14.98 -12.54 -10.46
CA ARG A 450 14.00 -13.45 -11.09
C ARG A 450 12.72 -12.73 -11.52
N ASP A 451 12.22 -11.81 -10.70
CA ASP A 451 11.02 -11.03 -11.01
C ASP A 451 11.40 -9.80 -11.85
N CYS A 452 11.71 -10.02 -13.10
CA CYS A 452 12.05 -8.99 -14.06
C CYS A 452 11.20 -9.14 -15.33
N LEU A 453 11.31 -8.19 -16.26
CA LEU A 453 10.64 -8.28 -17.55
C LEU A 453 11.35 -9.32 -18.42
N HIS A 454 10.76 -10.52 -18.57
CA HIS A 454 11.31 -11.61 -19.38
C HIS A 454 10.97 -11.45 -20.86
N ASN A 455 9.72 -11.15 -21.18
CA ASN A 455 9.22 -11.06 -22.56
C ASN A 455 9.48 -9.71 -23.22
N LYS A 456 10.76 -9.31 -23.31
CA LYS A 456 11.18 -8.00 -23.85
C LYS A 456 10.82 -7.78 -25.33
N GLN A 457 10.60 -8.84 -26.09
CA GLN A 457 10.09 -8.74 -27.45
C GLN A 457 8.58 -8.47 -27.53
N VAL A 458 7.83 -8.76 -26.47
CA VAL A 458 6.39 -8.51 -26.39
C VAL A 458 6.12 -7.06 -26.02
N SER A 459 6.75 -6.57 -24.94
CA SER A 459 6.62 -5.17 -24.52
C SER A 459 7.94 -4.65 -23.94
N ARG A 460 8.10 -3.33 -23.98
CA ARG A 460 9.20 -2.62 -23.32
C ARG A 460 8.73 -1.86 -22.09
N GLN A 461 7.49 -2.07 -21.67
CA GLN A 461 6.87 -1.33 -20.58
C GLN A 461 6.59 -2.26 -19.40
N ARG A 462 6.80 -1.76 -18.20
CA ARG A 462 6.37 -2.42 -16.97
C ARG A 462 5.75 -1.40 -16.01
N LEU A 463 4.68 -1.81 -15.32
CA LEU A 463 4.09 -1.03 -14.25
C LEU A 463 4.86 -1.31 -12.95
N ILE A 464 5.26 -0.27 -12.28
CA ILE A 464 5.94 -0.30 -10.99
C ILE A 464 5.03 0.39 -9.97
N ALA A 465 4.39 -0.40 -9.14
CA ALA A 465 3.61 0.06 -8.00
C ALA A 465 4.58 0.24 -6.82
N PHE A 466 5.08 1.47 -6.65
CA PHE A 466 6.13 1.76 -5.68
C PHE A 466 5.56 2.28 -4.36
N GLY A 467 6.26 1.99 -3.29
CA GLY A 467 5.87 2.34 -1.93
C GLY A 467 6.08 1.16 -1.00
N TYR A 468 5.83 1.36 0.27
CA TYR A 468 5.83 0.30 1.26
C TYR A 468 4.45 -0.34 1.32
N GLY A 469 4.40 -1.68 1.41
CA GLY A 469 3.20 -2.49 1.37
C GLY A 469 3.03 -3.40 2.56
N ASP A 470 2.11 -4.34 2.40
CA ASP A 470 1.51 -5.27 3.35
C ASP A 470 0.85 -4.58 4.54
N GLY A 471 1.56 -3.77 5.30
CA GLY A 471 1.06 -3.03 6.47
C GLY A 471 0.74 -1.57 6.23
N GLY A 472 0.74 -1.09 5.01
CA GLY A 472 0.51 0.32 4.71
C GLY A 472 1.80 1.14 4.64
N GLY A 473 1.68 2.46 4.77
CA GLY A 473 2.75 3.43 4.63
C GLY A 473 2.82 4.03 3.23
N GLY A 474 2.92 3.21 2.21
CA GLY A 474 3.03 3.65 0.81
C GLY A 474 4.34 4.37 0.50
N PRO A 475 4.39 5.16 -0.57
CA PRO A 475 5.54 5.98 -0.91
C PRO A 475 5.91 7.00 0.14
N GLN A 476 7.20 7.32 0.17
CA GLN A 476 7.76 8.44 0.92
C GLN A 476 8.42 9.44 -0.02
N PHE A 477 8.72 10.64 0.47
CA PHE A 477 9.21 11.74 -0.38
C PHE A 477 10.55 11.41 -1.09
N GLU A 478 11.41 10.63 -0.48
CA GLU A 478 12.70 10.22 -1.07
C GLU A 478 12.52 9.37 -2.33
N MET A 479 11.48 8.54 -2.38
CA MET A 479 11.13 7.76 -3.56
C MET A 479 10.74 8.68 -4.72
N ILE A 480 9.92 9.71 -4.45
CA ILE A 480 9.45 10.67 -5.45
C ILE A 480 10.60 11.54 -5.94
N GLU A 481 11.44 12.04 -5.03
CA GLU A 481 12.62 12.83 -5.37
C GLU A 481 13.63 12.04 -6.23
N THR A 482 13.81 10.76 -5.94
CA THR A 482 14.66 9.87 -6.74
C THR A 482 14.06 9.65 -8.12
N ALA A 483 12.77 9.34 -8.21
CA ALA A 483 12.06 9.11 -9.47
C ALA A 483 12.13 10.32 -10.42
N ARG A 484 12.04 11.55 -9.90
CA ARG A 484 12.19 12.79 -10.69
C ARG A 484 13.49 12.83 -11.48
N ARG A 485 14.59 12.34 -10.87
CA ARG A 485 15.92 12.32 -11.47
C ARG A 485 16.08 11.27 -12.56
N LEU A 486 15.16 10.30 -12.59
CA LEU A 486 15.16 9.16 -13.52
C LEU A 486 14.23 9.33 -14.71
N ALA A 487 13.56 10.47 -14.86
CA ALA A 487 12.56 10.69 -15.90
C ALA A 487 13.04 10.22 -17.29
N ASP A 488 14.30 10.51 -17.65
CA ASP A 488 14.96 10.02 -18.89
C ASP A 488 16.48 9.93 -18.70
N LEU A 489 16.94 9.30 -17.62
CA LEU A 489 18.38 9.17 -17.33
C LEU A 489 18.96 8.00 -18.13
N GLU A 490 20.00 8.28 -18.93
CA GLU A 490 20.74 7.26 -19.70
C GLU A 490 21.29 6.16 -18.78
N GLY A 491 20.95 4.93 -19.12
CA GLY A 491 21.33 3.73 -18.37
C GLY A 491 20.23 3.19 -17.46
N CYS A 492 19.15 3.94 -17.24
CA CYS A 492 17.94 3.49 -16.53
C CYS A 492 16.73 3.41 -17.46
N PRO A 493 15.66 2.66 -17.14
CA PRO A 493 14.39 2.78 -17.82
C PRO A 493 13.86 4.22 -17.78
N ARG A 494 13.17 4.66 -18.83
CA ARG A 494 12.45 5.94 -18.81
C ARG A 494 11.27 5.87 -17.85
N VAL A 495 11.17 6.82 -16.95
CA VAL A 495 10.19 6.86 -15.88
C VAL A 495 9.07 7.86 -16.19
N ARG A 496 7.81 7.44 -16.00
CA ARG A 496 6.64 8.32 -16.05
C ARG A 496 5.63 7.93 -14.99
N TYR A 497 5.04 8.90 -14.32
CA TYR A 497 3.86 8.66 -13.49
C TYR A 497 2.67 8.29 -14.37
N SER A 498 1.91 7.28 -13.97
CA SER A 498 0.74 6.77 -14.68
C SER A 498 -0.37 6.42 -13.70
N SER A 499 -1.50 6.01 -14.23
CA SER A 499 -2.53 5.24 -13.52
C SER A 499 -2.55 3.82 -14.06
N ALA A 500 -3.16 2.87 -13.34
CA ALA A 500 -3.30 1.50 -13.80
C ALA A 500 -4.05 1.44 -15.14
N SER A 501 -5.20 2.15 -15.25
CA SER A 501 -5.96 2.23 -16.50
C SER A 501 -5.14 2.78 -17.65
N LYS A 502 -4.46 3.91 -17.48
CA LYS A 502 -3.65 4.53 -18.55
C LYS A 502 -2.49 3.65 -18.98
N PHE A 503 -1.86 2.95 -18.04
CA PHE A 503 -0.81 2.00 -18.36
C PHE A 503 -1.34 0.86 -19.24
N MET A 504 -2.45 0.21 -18.83
CA MET A 504 -3.04 -0.89 -19.61
C MET A 504 -3.53 -0.44 -20.97
N GLN A 505 -4.14 0.75 -21.09
CA GLN A 505 -4.51 1.37 -22.35
C GLN A 505 -3.30 1.63 -23.24
N SER A 506 -2.15 2.01 -22.66
CA SER A 506 -0.91 2.20 -23.42
C SER A 506 -0.34 0.89 -23.98
N LEU A 507 -0.55 -0.24 -23.29
CA LEU A 507 -0.20 -1.57 -23.81
C LEU A 507 -1.11 -1.96 -24.98
N GLU A 508 -2.42 -1.78 -24.87
CA GLU A 508 -3.35 -2.02 -25.98
C GLU A 508 -3.00 -1.16 -27.21
N ALA A 509 -2.65 0.11 -27.00
CA ALA A 509 -2.30 1.03 -28.08
C ALA A 509 -1.00 0.67 -28.81
N GLU A 510 -0.15 -0.22 -28.26
CA GLU A 510 1.01 -0.76 -29.00
C GLU A 510 0.59 -1.59 -30.21
N GLY A 511 -0.66 -2.06 -30.27
CA GLY A 511 -1.23 -2.81 -31.40
C GLY A 511 -0.54 -4.15 -31.66
N ARG A 512 0.10 -4.74 -30.66
CA ARG A 512 0.81 -6.01 -30.74
C ARG A 512 -0.10 -7.17 -30.37
N GLU A 513 0.15 -8.34 -30.97
CA GLU A 513 -0.39 -9.59 -30.45
C GLU A 513 0.35 -9.97 -29.17
N PHE A 514 -0.41 -10.08 -28.08
CA PHE A 514 0.10 -10.62 -26.83
C PHE A 514 -0.01 -12.15 -26.83
N PRO A 515 0.92 -12.86 -26.17
CA PRO A 515 0.79 -14.31 -26.02
C PRO A 515 -0.50 -14.64 -25.27
N GLU A 516 -1.11 -15.78 -25.60
CA GLU A 516 -2.32 -16.26 -24.92
C GLU A 516 -1.96 -17.26 -23.82
N TYR A 517 -2.60 -17.10 -22.65
CA TYR A 517 -2.62 -18.10 -21.61
C TYR A 517 -4.07 -18.50 -21.30
N ARG A 518 -4.38 -19.78 -21.29
CA ARG A 518 -5.72 -20.32 -21.07
C ARG A 518 -5.80 -21.11 -19.78
N GLY A 519 -6.83 -20.85 -18.99
CA GLY A 519 -7.13 -21.61 -17.78
C GLY A 519 -6.79 -20.88 -16.49
N GLU A 520 -6.55 -21.64 -15.44
CA GLU A 520 -6.23 -21.16 -14.10
C GLU A 520 -4.85 -20.51 -14.03
N LEU A 521 -4.73 -19.39 -13.32
CA LEU A 521 -3.45 -18.81 -12.92
C LEU A 521 -3.10 -19.38 -11.53
N TYR A 522 -2.41 -20.52 -11.52
CA TYR A 522 -2.10 -21.27 -10.30
C TYR A 522 -0.85 -20.73 -9.59
N LEU A 523 -0.97 -20.53 -8.28
CA LEU A 523 0.17 -20.21 -7.41
C LEU A 523 0.75 -21.49 -6.82
N GLU A 524 2.01 -21.78 -7.08
CA GLU A 524 2.71 -22.96 -6.55
C GLU A 524 3.11 -22.84 -5.08
N LEU A 525 3.02 -21.64 -4.50
CA LEU A 525 3.31 -21.34 -3.10
C LEU A 525 2.00 -21.32 -2.28
N HIS A 526 2.10 -21.36 -0.95
CA HIS A 526 0.95 -21.28 -0.01
C HIS A 526 -0.12 -22.38 -0.17
N ARG A 527 0.22 -23.57 -0.66
CA ARG A 527 -0.75 -24.67 -0.92
C ARG A 527 -1.54 -25.09 0.32
N GLY A 528 -0.95 -25.00 1.51
CA GLY A 528 -1.61 -25.31 2.78
C GLY A 528 -2.84 -24.43 3.08
N THR A 529 -2.92 -23.24 2.50
CA THR A 529 -4.04 -22.31 2.66
C THR A 529 -5.34 -22.82 2.05
N LEU A 530 -5.28 -23.75 1.09
CA LEU A 530 -6.47 -24.35 0.49
C LEU A 530 -7.21 -25.29 1.46
N THR A 531 -6.52 -25.85 2.45
CA THR A 531 -7.09 -26.84 3.39
C THR A 531 -6.91 -26.50 4.87
N GLY A 532 -6.00 -25.60 5.21
CA GLY A 532 -5.78 -25.14 6.58
C GLY A 532 -6.99 -24.37 7.16
N ARG A 533 -7.12 -24.34 8.49
CA ARG A 533 -8.19 -23.57 9.17
C ARG A 533 -9.60 -23.89 8.66
N GLN A 534 -9.95 -25.18 8.62
CA GLN A 534 -11.17 -25.71 7.97
C GLN A 534 -12.47 -25.06 8.42
N GLN A 535 -12.58 -24.61 9.69
CA GLN A 535 -13.81 -24.03 10.20
C GLN A 535 -14.18 -22.71 9.52
N ILE A 536 -13.21 -21.87 9.20
CA ILE A 536 -13.45 -20.62 8.42
C ILE A 536 -14.01 -20.98 7.04
N LYS A 537 -13.40 -21.94 6.36
CA LYS A 537 -13.82 -22.37 5.02
C LYS A 537 -15.23 -22.99 5.04
N LYS A 538 -15.54 -23.78 6.08
CA LYS A 538 -16.88 -24.33 6.30
C LYS A 538 -17.90 -23.21 6.50
N ASN A 539 -17.60 -22.25 7.40
CA ASN A 539 -18.47 -21.12 7.67
C ASN A 539 -18.70 -20.28 6.41
N ASN A 540 -17.63 -20.01 5.62
CA ASN A 540 -17.75 -19.31 4.35
C ASN A 540 -18.76 -20.00 3.42
N ARG A 541 -18.60 -21.30 3.17
CA ARG A 541 -19.50 -22.05 2.27
C ARG A 541 -20.93 -22.05 2.78
N MET A 542 -21.13 -22.25 4.07
CA MET A 542 -22.47 -22.21 4.69
C MET A 542 -23.10 -20.82 4.57
N ALA A 543 -22.30 -19.76 4.79
CA ALA A 543 -22.78 -18.37 4.71
C ALA A 543 -23.14 -17.98 3.26
N GLU A 544 -22.35 -18.35 2.27
CA GLU A 544 -22.68 -18.16 0.85
C GLU A 544 -24.06 -18.77 0.51
N THR A 545 -24.29 -20.03 0.94
CA THR A 545 -25.56 -20.71 0.73
C THR A 545 -26.72 -20.05 1.49
N ALA A 546 -26.51 -19.76 2.78
CA ALA A 546 -27.56 -19.16 3.62
C ALA A 546 -27.99 -17.78 3.12
N LEU A 547 -27.07 -16.96 2.66
CA LEU A 547 -27.40 -15.63 2.11
C LEU A 547 -28.10 -15.72 0.76
N HIS A 548 -27.68 -16.64 -0.11
CA HIS A 548 -28.37 -16.91 -1.37
C HIS A 548 -29.82 -17.34 -1.10
N ASP A 549 -30.04 -18.31 -0.21
CA ASP A 549 -31.36 -18.83 0.10
C ASP A 549 -32.24 -17.76 0.77
N LEU A 550 -31.67 -16.95 1.67
CA LEU A 550 -32.36 -15.84 2.31
C LEU A 550 -32.85 -14.80 1.30
N GLU A 551 -32.02 -14.41 0.33
CA GLU A 551 -32.44 -13.49 -0.72
C GLU A 551 -33.50 -14.09 -1.63
N LEU A 552 -33.31 -15.34 -2.06
CA LEU A 552 -34.30 -16.05 -2.89
C LEU A 552 -35.66 -16.10 -2.23
N VAL A 553 -35.71 -16.56 -0.96
CA VAL A 553 -36.96 -16.64 -0.20
C VAL A 553 -37.58 -15.25 0.02
N THR A 554 -36.72 -14.23 0.24
CA THR A 554 -37.18 -12.83 0.39
C THR A 554 -37.86 -12.32 -0.88
N VAL A 555 -37.28 -12.61 -2.05
CA VAL A 555 -37.83 -12.22 -3.35
C VAL A 555 -39.13 -12.99 -3.62
N LEU A 556 -39.15 -14.30 -3.39
CA LEU A 556 -40.34 -15.13 -3.57
C LEU A 556 -41.52 -14.68 -2.66
N ALA A 557 -41.21 -14.38 -1.39
CA ALA A 557 -42.19 -13.83 -0.46
C ALA A 557 -42.75 -12.48 -0.93
N ALA A 558 -41.91 -11.60 -1.43
CA ALA A 558 -42.31 -10.30 -1.97
C ALA A 558 -43.18 -10.44 -3.21
N VAL A 559 -42.84 -11.32 -4.14
CA VAL A 559 -43.64 -11.60 -5.34
C VAL A 559 -45.03 -12.17 -4.95
N HIS A 560 -45.10 -13.06 -3.95
CA HIS A 560 -46.33 -13.71 -3.51
C HIS A 560 -47.27 -12.78 -2.72
N SER A 561 -46.71 -11.94 -1.87
CA SER A 561 -47.46 -11.04 -0.98
C SER A 561 -47.66 -9.64 -1.54
N GLY A 562 -47.03 -9.27 -2.64
CA GLY A 562 -46.97 -7.89 -3.15
C GLY A 562 -46.18 -6.93 -2.26
N ALA A 563 -45.50 -7.45 -1.23
CA ALA A 563 -44.63 -6.64 -0.35
C ALA A 563 -43.32 -6.24 -1.05
N PRO A 564 -42.71 -5.11 -0.70
CA PRO A 564 -41.42 -4.74 -1.29
C PRO A 564 -40.33 -5.76 -0.93
N ALA A 565 -39.54 -6.18 -1.93
CA ALA A 565 -38.37 -7.02 -1.69
C ALA A 565 -37.34 -6.24 -0.93
N CYS A 566 -37.01 -6.66 0.30
CA CYS A 566 -36.05 -5.96 1.17
C CYS A 566 -34.62 -6.45 0.92
N GLY A 567 -34.09 -6.28 -0.32
CA GLY A 567 -32.69 -6.61 -0.65
C GLY A 567 -31.69 -5.80 0.17
N ALA A 568 -32.04 -4.58 0.57
CA ALA A 568 -31.20 -3.74 1.42
C ALA A 568 -30.93 -4.36 2.80
N ALA A 569 -31.82 -5.18 3.32
CA ALA A 569 -31.64 -5.82 4.63
C ALA A 569 -30.58 -6.93 4.63
N CYS A 570 -30.27 -7.53 3.47
CA CYS A 570 -29.23 -8.56 3.35
C CYS A 570 -27.83 -7.96 3.13
N ARG A 571 -27.74 -6.70 2.73
CA ARG A 571 -26.50 -6.02 2.40
C ARG A 571 -25.44 -6.08 3.53
N PRO A 572 -25.74 -5.75 4.80
CA PRO A 572 -24.73 -5.82 5.86
C PRO A 572 -24.18 -7.24 6.09
N LEU A 573 -25.02 -8.27 5.90
CA LEU A 573 -24.59 -9.66 6.01
C LEU A 573 -23.64 -10.04 4.86
N TRP A 574 -23.95 -9.63 3.63
CA TRP A 574 -23.05 -9.80 2.50
C TRP A 574 -21.73 -9.05 2.70
N GLU A 575 -21.75 -7.78 3.13
CA GLU A 575 -20.54 -7.01 3.39
C GLU A 575 -19.64 -7.70 4.44
N THR A 576 -20.23 -8.26 5.50
CA THR A 576 -19.52 -9.06 6.49
C THR A 576 -18.88 -10.30 5.86
N LEU A 577 -19.62 -11.07 5.05
CA LEU A 577 -19.08 -12.24 4.37
C LEU A 577 -17.94 -11.86 3.43
N LEU A 578 -18.14 -10.84 2.59
CA LEU A 578 -17.17 -10.42 1.58
C LEU A 578 -15.85 -9.97 2.20
N VAL A 579 -15.87 -9.25 3.34
CA VAL A 579 -14.65 -8.89 4.09
C VAL A 579 -13.93 -10.14 4.60
N ASN A 580 -14.68 -11.13 5.13
CA ASN A 580 -14.13 -12.39 5.62
C ASN A 580 -13.59 -13.30 4.49
N GLN A 581 -13.81 -12.96 3.23
CA GLN A 581 -13.22 -13.61 2.05
C GLN A 581 -11.88 -12.98 1.64
N PHE A 582 -11.34 -12.04 2.40
CA PHE A 582 -10.02 -11.47 2.17
C PHE A 582 -8.96 -12.58 2.09
N HIS A 583 -7.92 -12.36 1.25
CA HIS A 583 -6.96 -13.40 0.87
C HIS A 583 -6.04 -13.91 1.99
N ASP A 584 -6.02 -13.29 3.18
CA ASP A 584 -5.39 -13.82 4.39
C ASP A 584 -6.39 -14.34 5.43
N ILE A 585 -7.64 -13.88 5.39
CA ILE A 585 -8.65 -14.35 6.34
C ILE A 585 -9.16 -15.73 5.93
N LEU A 586 -9.75 -15.87 4.74
CA LEU A 586 -10.31 -17.14 4.27
C LEU A 586 -9.26 -18.24 4.11
N PRO A 587 -8.08 -17.98 3.54
CA PRO A 587 -6.96 -18.93 3.54
C PRO A 587 -6.46 -19.30 4.94
N GLY A 588 -6.61 -18.43 5.94
CA GLY A 588 -6.21 -18.68 7.32
C GLY A 588 -4.75 -18.40 7.62
N SER A 589 -4.12 -17.50 6.86
CA SER A 589 -2.74 -17.04 7.04
C SER A 589 -2.60 -15.87 8.03
N CYS A 590 -3.71 -15.42 8.65
CA CYS A 590 -3.74 -14.36 9.64
C CYS A 590 -3.44 -14.84 11.07
N ILE A 591 -3.17 -13.88 11.97
CA ILE A 591 -2.96 -14.12 13.40
C ILE A 591 -4.23 -14.69 14.09
N PRO A 592 -4.08 -15.34 15.26
CA PRO A 592 -5.21 -15.93 16.00
C PRO A 592 -6.35 -14.95 16.27
N GLU A 593 -6.05 -13.69 16.62
CA GLU A 593 -7.05 -12.66 16.92
C GLU A 593 -7.94 -12.36 15.71
N ALA A 594 -7.35 -12.26 14.51
CA ALA A 594 -8.09 -12.05 13.26
C ALA A 594 -8.89 -13.30 12.86
N HIS A 595 -8.33 -14.49 13.09
CA HIS A 595 -9.01 -15.77 12.88
C HIS A 595 -10.25 -15.90 13.77
N ASP A 596 -10.11 -15.62 15.07
CA ASP A 596 -11.20 -15.74 16.03
C ASP A 596 -12.29 -14.69 15.79
N GLU A 597 -11.89 -13.48 15.37
CA GLU A 597 -12.83 -12.45 14.92
C GLU A 597 -13.64 -12.94 13.71
N SER A 598 -13.01 -13.52 12.71
CA SER A 598 -13.65 -14.09 11.53
C SER A 598 -14.65 -15.19 11.89
N LEU A 599 -14.27 -16.13 12.76
CA LEU A 599 -15.16 -17.19 13.24
C LEU A 599 -16.38 -16.62 13.95
N ARG A 600 -16.19 -15.64 14.85
CA ARG A 600 -17.28 -14.99 15.57
C ARG A 600 -18.23 -14.26 14.63
N GLN A 601 -17.69 -13.49 13.67
CA GLN A 601 -18.49 -12.75 12.69
C GLN A 601 -19.29 -13.68 11.77
N THR A 602 -18.65 -14.72 11.24
CA THR A 602 -19.30 -15.64 10.31
C THR A 602 -20.32 -16.55 11.02
N THR A 603 -20.09 -16.92 12.29
CA THR A 603 -21.07 -17.63 13.11
C THR A 603 -22.30 -16.77 13.37
N ALA A 604 -22.13 -15.52 13.81
CA ALA A 604 -23.23 -14.58 14.03
C ALA A 604 -24.01 -14.30 12.74
N LEU A 605 -23.33 -14.23 11.59
CA LEU A 605 -23.96 -14.09 10.29
C LEU A 605 -24.85 -15.29 9.98
N LEU A 606 -24.38 -16.51 10.20
CA LEU A 606 -25.14 -17.74 9.97
C LEU A 606 -26.39 -17.82 10.85
N GLU A 607 -26.26 -17.49 12.15
CA GLU A 607 -27.37 -17.44 13.09
C GLU A 607 -28.42 -16.41 12.65
N GLU A 608 -28.01 -15.21 12.27
CA GLU A 608 -28.93 -14.16 11.83
C GLU A 608 -29.61 -14.50 10.49
N ALA A 609 -28.86 -15.06 9.52
CA ALA A 609 -29.42 -15.51 8.25
C ALA A 609 -30.45 -16.63 8.47
N GLY A 610 -30.14 -17.62 9.31
CA GLY A 610 -31.05 -18.70 9.69
C GLY A 610 -32.32 -18.17 10.35
N ARG A 611 -32.19 -17.30 11.35
CA ARG A 611 -33.33 -16.68 12.03
C ARG A 611 -34.26 -15.92 11.06
N ARG A 612 -33.70 -15.18 10.12
CA ARG A 612 -34.45 -14.44 9.10
C ARG A 612 -35.14 -15.39 8.10
N LEU A 613 -34.45 -16.46 7.73
CA LEU A 613 -34.99 -17.47 6.82
C LEU A 613 -36.18 -18.19 7.46
N ASP A 614 -36.03 -18.67 8.71
CA ASP A 614 -37.10 -19.34 9.47
C ASP A 614 -38.32 -18.44 9.64
N ALA A 615 -38.13 -17.15 9.94
CA ALA A 615 -39.21 -16.18 10.06
C ALA A 615 -40.02 -16.00 8.77
N LYS A 616 -39.42 -16.25 7.60
CA LYS A 616 -40.08 -16.14 6.28
C LYS A 616 -40.72 -17.45 5.82
N LEU A 617 -40.14 -18.58 6.18
CA LEU A 617 -40.63 -19.91 5.75
C LEU A 617 -41.84 -20.40 6.52
N ARG A 618 -42.21 -19.87 7.66
CA ARG A 618 -43.29 -20.24 8.56
C ARG A 618 -43.88 -21.62 8.27
N PRO A 619 -43.53 -22.68 9.04
CA PRO A 619 -43.89 -24.07 8.74
C PRO A 619 -45.41 -24.33 8.56
N GLU A 620 -46.22 -23.47 9.15
CA GLU A 620 -47.69 -23.59 9.14
C GLU A 620 -48.35 -23.26 7.79
N GLN A 621 -47.61 -22.70 6.83
CA GLN A 621 -48.15 -22.22 5.56
C GLN A 621 -47.60 -22.88 4.30
N MET A 622 -46.50 -23.67 4.40
CA MET A 622 -45.86 -24.29 3.24
C MET A 622 -45.72 -25.80 3.40
N GLY A 623 -46.71 -26.53 2.90
CA GLY A 623 -46.65 -28.00 2.78
C GLY A 623 -45.82 -28.48 1.59
N GLY A 624 -44.57 -27.97 1.41
CA GLY A 624 -43.74 -28.33 0.27
C GLY A 624 -42.24 -28.10 0.50
N VAL A 625 -41.44 -28.70 -0.35
CA VAL A 625 -39.97 -28.50 -0.39
C VAL A 625 -39.64 -27.44 -1.45
N LEU A 626 -38.99 -26.36 -1.02
CA LEU A 626 -38.45 -25.36 -1.94
C LEU A 626 -37.10 -25.83 -2.49
N ASN A 627 -36.97 -25.94 -3.81
CA ASN A 627 -35.69 -26.16 -4.46
C ASN A 627 -35.06 -24.82 -4.86
N PRO A 628 -33.98 -24.36 -4.18
CA PRO A 628 -33.38 -23.06 -4.45
C PRO A 628 -32.53 -23.02 -5.74
N LEU A 629 -32.24 -24.17 -6.36
CA LEU A 629 -31.31 -24.26 -7.47
C LEU A 629 -31.92 -24.00 -8.85
N GLY A 630 -33.24 -23.84 -8.95
CA GLY A 630 -33.92 -23.65 -10.24
C GLY A 630 -33.82 -24.84 -11.21
N LEU A 631 -33.19 -25.93 -10.81
CA LEU A 631 -32.99 -27.14 -11.61
C LEU A 631 -34.03 -28.20 -11.23
N ARG A 632 -34.57 -28.91 -12.23
CA ARG A 632 -35.38 -30.10 -11.96
C ARG A 632 -34.44 -31.25 -11.50
N GLY A 633 -34.62 -31.72 -10.28
CA GLY A 633 -33.86 -32.82 -9.70
C GLY A 633 -34.69 -33.64 -8.71
N ARG A 634 -34.28 -34.87 -8.47
CA ARG A 634 -34.78 -35.68 -7.34
C ARG A 634 -33.90 -35.34 -6.13
N ILE A 635 -34.46 -34.67 -5.13
CA ILE A 635 -33.78 -34.41 -3.87
C ILE A 635 -34.13 -35.54 -2.91
N PRO A 636 -33.15 -36.26 -2.33
CA PRO A 636 -33.44 -37.21 -1.26
C PRO A 636 -33.99 -36.42 -0.05
N PHE A 637 -35.20 -36.69 0.31
CA PHE A 637 -35.87 -36.09 1.46
C PHE A 637 -35.74 -37.05 2.65
N ILE A 638 -35.09 -36.61 3.71
CA ILE A 638 -35.14 -37.32 4.99
C ILE A 638 -36.31 -36.69 5.77
N CYS A 639 -37.39 -37.42 5.87
CA CYS A 639 -38.50 -37.02 6.76
C CYS A 639 -37.99 -37.14 8.21
N PRO A 640 -38.20 -36.14 9.07
CA PRO A 640 -37.82 -36.21 10.47
C PRO A 640 -38.53 -37.29 11.24
#